data_f958f269288ac0c4ab745a4c884c2010
#
_entry.id   f958f269288ac0c4ab745a4c884c2010
#
_cell.length_a   1.000
_cell.length_b   1.000
_cell.length_c   1.000
_cell.angle_alpha   90.00
_cell.angle_beta   90.00
_cell.angle_gamma   90.00
#
_symmetry.space_group_name_H-M   'P 1'
#
loop_
_entity.id
_entity.type
_entity.pdbx_description
1 polymer ?
#
loop_
_entity_poly.entity_id
_entity_poly.type
_entity_poly.pdbx_seq_one_letter_code
_entity_poly.pdbx_strand_id
1 'polypeptide(L)'
;MGKTRAGRFALRGQRTALLHLETMTQAVDSADSVDPRALEALNRYFGYDSFRPGQSGIVSAILTGHDVLGVMPTGAGKSICYQIPAAILPGVAIVISPLISLMRDQVDALNDVGLPAAFINTTQTPDEQDLVFAQALSGQIKLLYVAPERLETERFRNFAVRVPISLVAVDEAHCVSQWGQDFRSSYLGIGEFIAGLPTRPTVAAFTATATERVRRDIVSILGLHTPSITVTGFDRPNLYFDVISMPRKDKASWVASYIASHPDESGIVYCATRKETEALAESLNSAVTELRAAGGADVSDIGTIAVAYHGGMSADAREKAQRDFVTDRVPVVVATNAFGMGIDKSNVRFVIHHNMPESIEAYYQEAGRAGRDGEPSRCTLLWNESDIVTRRRLLDSDYENERLTPEEQEAVRASKRRLLDAMVGYCRTTDCLHAYMTRYFGETAGTAAKTDGKCVGGCANCEHTFETIDVTDIARAVSRCVHDVNQHVGSGKIVKVLRGSKAQDLSYLNPESLPSFGMLDEVPEARIRDVLSQMATDGFRKDACRSSASDPVRRKRSHPNSITTSRRSNVLTPVRVERPTCPLPLSDRTCRMTATRRYSRSCVRCDWTSRANSANRRTSCSPTRRCVTWYGSSRSLTTSSLPSTVWGKASSNSTANGSWPRFGRIPATRLDPAITDTHG
;
A
#
# COMPACT_ATOMS: atom_id res chain seq x y z
N MET A 1 29.44 -22.23 43.82
CA MET A 1 27.99 -22.53 43.86
C MET A 1 27.23 -21.23 43.93
N GLY A 2 26.62 -20.76 42.89
CA GLY A 2 25.88 -19.48 42.84
C GLY A 2 25.62 -18.96 41.44
N LYS A 3 25.15 -19.80 40.50
CA LYS A 3 24.71 -19.33 39.15
C LYS A 3 23.56 -20.17 38.61
N THR A 4 22.43 -20.26 39.29
CA THR A 4 21.26 -21.03 38.75
C THR A 4 19.88 -20.50 39.21
N ARG A 5 19.77 -19.31 39.76
CA ARG A 5 18.46 -18.78 40.16
C ARG A 5 17.88 -17.65 39.30
N ALA A 6 18.71 -16.91 38.56
CA ALA A 6 18.25 -15.81 37.72
C ALA A 6 17.59 -16.24 36.37
N GLY A 7 18.00 -17.37 35.81
CA GLY A 7 17.50 -17.85 34.51
C GLY A 7 16.09 -18.47 34.54
N ARG A 8 15.57 -18.86 35.68
CA ARG A 8 14.20 -19.46 35.80
C ARG A 8 13.09 -18.44 36.02
N PHE A 9 13.41 -17.22 36.44
CA PHE A 9 12.39 -16.18 36.60
C PHE A 9 12.06 -15.48 35.27
N ALA A 10 13.02 -15.32 34.38
CA ALA A 10 12.82 -14.70 33.08
C ALA A 10 11.92 -15.57 32.14
N LEU A 11 12.07 -16.89 32.20
CA LEU A 11 11.27 -17.81 31.35
C LEU A 11 9.82 -18.01 31.86
N ARG A 12 9.55 -17.72 33.14
CA ARG A 12 8.17 -17.78 33.68
C ARG A 12 7.39 -16.52 33.35
N GLY A 13 8.04 -15.34 33.35
CA GLY A 13 7.42 -14.07 32.95
C GLY A 13 7.02 -14.05 31.46
N GLN A 14 7.84 -14.62 30.61
CA GLN A 14 7.54 -14.68 29.16
C GLN A 14 6.38 -15.64 28.80
N ARG A 15 6.20 -16.74 29.53
CA ARG A 15 5.05 -17.65 29.32
C ARG A 15 3.72 -17.08 29.79
N THR A 16 3.73 -16.28 30.85
CA THR A 16 2.50 -15.64 31.36
C THR A 16 2.07 -14.49 30.47
N ALA A 17 3.02 -13.75 29.88
CA ALA A 17 2.73 -12.70 28.89
C ALA A 17 2.20 -13.26 27.56
N LEU A 18 2.69 -14.44 27.13
CA LEU A 18 2.21 -15.12 25.92
C LEU A 18 0.77 -15.65 26.06
N LEU A 19 0.41 -16.16 27.23
CA LEU A 19 -0.96 -16.65 27.50
C LEU A 19 -1.98 -15.50 27.65
N HIS A 20 -1.52 -14.29 28.03
CA HIS A 20 -2.40 -13.11 28.08
C HIS A 20 -2.64 -12.48 26.71
N LEU A 21 -1.70 -12.60 25.75
CA LEU A 21 -1.92 -12.08 24.39
C LEU A 21 -2.94 -12.93 23.58
N GLU A 22 -2.99 -14.24 23.82
CA GLU A 22 -3.95 -15.11 23.10
C GLU A 22 -5.39 -14.94 23.59
N THR A 23 -5.59 -14.43 24.80
CA THR A 23 -6.95 -14.19 25.39
C THR A 23 -7.51 -12.80 25.13
N MET A 24 -6.71 -11.85 24.64
CA MET A 24 -7.15 -10.46 24.41
C MET A 24 -7.55 -10.12 22.97
N THR A 25 -7.53 -11.10 22.06
CA THR A 25 -7.89 -10.87 20.63
C THR A 25 -9.41 -10.88 20.38
N GLN A 26 -10.24 -10.91 21.42
CA GLN A 26 -11.69 -10.82 21.32
C GLN A 26 -12.23 -9.77 22.30
N ALA A 27 -11.95 -8.51 22.06
CA ALA A 27 -12.82 -7.44 22.55
C ALA A 27 -13.80 -7.14 21.41
N VAL A 28 -14.83 -7.91 21.43
CA VAL A 28 -16.07 -7.76 20.66
C VAL A 28 -16.66 -6.38 20.90
N ASP A 29 -17.30 -5.83 19.88
CA ASP A 29 -18.34 -4.83 19.89
C ASP A 29 -19.42 -5.14 20.96
N SER A 30 -19.12 -4.97 22.23
CA SER A 30 -20.13 -4.64 23.20
C SER A 30 -20.43 -3.16 22.96
N ALA A 31 -21.67 -2.88 22.57
CA ALA A 31 -22.25 -1.55 22.50
C ALA A 31 -22.32 -0.93 23.93
N ASP A 32 -21.21 -0.93 24.65
CA ASP A 32 -21.04 -0.24 25.91
C ASP A 32 -20.85 1.24 25.57
N SER A 33 -21.70 2.03 26.17
CA SER A 33 -21.95 3.45 26.01
C SER A 33 -20.68 4.24 25.66
N VAL A 34 -20.56 4.61 24.40
CA VAL A 34 -19.56 5.61 23.95
C VAL A 34 -19.75 6.85 24.83
N ASP A 35 -18.64 7.39 25.36
CA ASP A 35 -18.68 8.63 26.13
C ASP A 35 -19.46 9.69 25.34
N PRO A 36 -20.56 10.24 25.87
CA PRO A 36 -21.38 11.23 25.16
C PRO A 36 -20.57 12.43 24.67
N ARG A 37 -19.53 12.82 25.42
CA ARG A 37 -18.63 13.91 25.03
C ARG A 37 -17.85 13.57 23.74
N ALA A 38 -17.56 12.28 23.52
CA ALA A 38 -16.86 11.85 22.32
C ALA A 38 -17.77 11.92 21.09
N LEU A 39 -19.04 11.59 21.21
CA LEU A 39 -20.01 11.74 20.13
C LEU A 39 -20.30 13.22 19.84
N GLU A 40 -20.42 14.05 20.89
CA GLU A 40 -20.57 15.50 20.72
C GLU A 40 -19.36 16.11 19.99
N ALA A 41 -18.13 15.75 20.37
CA ALA A 41 -16.92 16.21 19.71
C ALA A 41 -16.83 15.71 18.27
N LEU A 42 -17.21 14.45 18.01
CA LEU A 42 -17.25 13.87 16.66
C LEU A 42 -18.19 14.65 15.74
N ASN A 43 -19.41 14.93 16.22
CA ASN A 43 -20.38 15.70 15.45
C ASN A 43 -19.93 17.15 15.26
N ARG A 44 -19.48 17.80 16.34
CA ARG A 44 -19.06 19.20 16.33
C ARG A 44 -17.93 19.49 15.36
N TYR A 45 -16.86 18.68 15.37
CA TYR A 45 -15.64 18.93 14.59
C TYR A 45 -15.64 18.25 13.22
N PHE A 46 -16.31 17.12 13.07
CA PHE A 46 -16.23 16.30 11.86
C PHE A 46 -17.58 16.07 11.18
N GLY A 47 -18.70 16.48 11.80
CA GLY A 47 -20.03 16.34 11.23
C GLY A 47 -20.56 14.89 11.16
N TYR A 48 -19.97 13.96 11.91
CA TYR A 48 -20.41 12.56 11.94
C TYR A 48 -21.27 12.27 13.17
N ASP A 49 -22.37 11.54 13.00
CA ASP A 49 -23.29 11.17 14.07
C ASP A 49 -22.88 9.87 14.80
N SER A 50 -21.97 9.09 14.23
CA SER A 50 -21.52 7.83 14.79
C SER A 50 -20.09 7.49 14.40
N PHE A 51 -19.41 6.74 15.27
CA PHE A 51 -18.10 6.18 14.97
C PHE A 51 -18.19 5.01 13.99
N ARG A 52 -17.15 4.87 13.15
CA ARG A 52 -16.98 3.67 12.33
C ARG A 52 -16.60 2.47 13.20
N PRO A 53 -16.80 1.22 12.71
CA PRO A 53 -16.41 0.01 13.43
C PRO A 53 -14.98 0.06 13.97
N GLY A 54 -14.80 -0.27 15.25
CA GLY A 54 -13.52 -0.27 15.96
C GLY A 54 -13.05 1.09 16.47
N GLN A 55 -13.58 2.22 16.00
CA GLN A 55 -13.16 3.55 16.49
C GLN A 55 -13.65 3.84 17.92
N SER A 56 -14.90 3.48 18.22
CA SER A 56 -15.52 3.74 19.53
C SER A 56 -14.75 3.11 20.69
N GLY A 57 -14.36 1.85 20.54
CA GLY A 57 -13.56 1.13 21.54
C GLY A 57 -12.17 1.76 21.77
N ILE A 58 -11.51 2.21 20.70
CA ILE A 58 -10.23 2.91 20.79
C ILE A 58 -10.38 4.24 21.52
N VAL A 59 -11.37 5.06 21.13
CA VAL A 59 -11.64 6.36 21.75
C VAL A 59 -11.97 6.20 23.23
N SER A 60 -12.81 5.25 23.58
CA SER A 60 -13.18 4.92 24.96
C SER A 60 -11.97 4.48 25.79
N ALA A 61 -11.11 3.60 25.25
CA ALA A 61 -9.89 3.16 25.93
C ALA A 61 -8.93 4.34 26.21
N ILE A 62 -8.72 5.25 25.26
CA ILE A 62 -7.87 6.44 25.45
C ILE A 62 -8.46 7.36 26.51
N LEU A 63 -9.78 7.62 26.48
CA LEU A 63 -10.44 8.51 27.45
C LEU A 63 -10.44 7.95 28.87
N THR A 64 -10.36 6.62 29.01
CA THR A 64 -10.25 5.93 30.31
C THR A 64 -8.80 5.70 30.76
N GLY A 65 -7.82 6.22 30.01
CA GLY A 65 -6.40 6.19 30.37
C GLY A 65 -5.67 4.89 30.03
N HIS A 66 -6.24 4.04 29.17
CA HIS A 66 -5.59 2.83 28.71
C HIS A 66 -4.77 3.08 27.47
N ASP A 67 -3.57 2.48 27.40
CA ASP A 67 -2.79 2.49 26.19
C ASP A 67 -3.48 1.71 25.07
N VAL A 68 -3.25 2.10 23.82
CA VAL A 68 -3.93 1.51 22.65
C VAL A 68 -2.94 1.17 21.55
N LEU A 69 -3.19 0.03 20.89
CA LEU A 69 -2.63 -0.26 19.58
C LEU A 69 -3.78 -0.44 18.57
N GLY A 70 -3.97 0.54 17.70
CA GLY A 70 -4.94 0.52 16.61
C GLY A 70 -4.32 0.08 15.30
N VAL A 71 -4.69 -1.10 14.78
CA VAL A 71 -4.31 -1.56 13.45
C VAL A 71 -5.53 -1.47 12.56
N MET A 72 -5.56 -0.44 11.72
CA MET A 72 -6.72 -0.06 10.93
C MET A 72 -6.31 0.28 9.49
N PRO A 73 -7.02 -0.19 8.47
CA PRO A 73 -6.66 0.08 7.08
C PRO A 73 -6.64 1.58 6.76
N THR A 74 -5.97 1.93 5.68
CA THR A 74 -6.00 3.29 5.16
C THR A 74 -7.44 3.68 4.81
N GLY A 75 -7.87 4.88 5.21
CA GLY A 75 -9.24 5.34 5.02
C GLY A 75 -10.23 4.93 6.13
N ALA A 76 -9.83 4.10 7.12
CA ALA A 76 -10.68 3.74 8.25
C ALA A 76 -10.85 4.85 9.31
N GLY A 77 -10.18 6.00 9.13
CA GLY A 77 -10.29 7.14 10.04
C GLY A 77 -9.45 7.00 11.31
N LYS A 78 -8.23 6.48 11.22
CA LYS A 78 -7.27 6.39 12.34
C LYS A 78 -7.09 7.71 13.08
N SER A 79 -6.99 8.83 12.35
CA SER A 79 -6.74 10.15 12.93
C SER A 79 -7.84 10.58 13.90
N ILE A 80 -9.10 10.30 13.60
CA ILE A 80 -10.25 10.59 14.48
C ILE A 80 -10.08 9.91 15.84
N CYS A 81 -9.50 8.70 15.87
CA CYS A 81 -9.35 7.92 17.10
C CYS A 81 -8.45 8.60 18.15
N TYR A 82 -7.54 9.48 17.77
CA TYR A 82 -6.73 10.29 18.71
C TYR A 82 -7.11 11.77 18.71
N GLN A 83 -7.67 12.30 17.63
CA GLN A 83 -8.10 13.69 17.56
C GLN A 83 -9.30 13.98 18.46
N ILE A 84 -10.28 13.08 18.52
CA ILE A 84 -11.44 13.22 19.44
C ILE A 84 -11.02 13.18 20.91
N PRO A 85 -10.24 12.19 21.40
CA PRO A 85 -9.73 12.23 22.76
C PRO A 85 -8.90 13.49 23.07
N ALA A 86 -8.06 13.93 22.14
CA ALA A 86 -7.25 15.14 22.30
C ALA A 86 -8.12 16.41 22.48
N ALA A 87 -9.26 16.49 21.81
CA ALA A 87 -10.21 17.60 21.97
C ALA A 87 -10.82 17.65 23.38
N ILE A 88 -11.01 16.49 24.01
CA ILE A 88 -11.71 16.32 25.29
C ILE A 88 -10.76 16.35 26.49
N LEU A 89 -9.61 15.69 26.38
CA LEU A 89 -8.64 15.57 27.45
C LEU A 89 -8.03 16.92 27.84
N PRO A 90 -7.66 17.12 29.12
CA PRO A 90 -6.96 18.34 29.53
C PRO A 90 -5.52 18.37 28.96
N GLY A 91 -4.96 19.57 28.81
CA GLY A 91 -3.59 19.73 28.31
C GLY A 91 -3.44 19.52 26.80
N VAL A 92 -2.27 19.05 26.38
CA VAL A 92 -1.87 18.91 24.98
C VAL A 92 -1.71 17.43 24.62
N ALA A 93 -2.18 17.04 23.46
CA ALA A 93 -1.86 15.76 22.81
C ALA A 93 -0.66 15.94 21.87
N ILE A 94 0.38 15.15 22.07
CA ILE A 94 1.53 15.07 21.14
C ILE A 94 1.23 14.01 20.10
N VAL A 95 1.29 14.37 18.81
CA VAL A 95 1.12 13.42 17.69
C VAL A 95 2.45 13.28 16.98
N ILE A 96 3.06 12.11 17.08
CA ILE A 96 4.33 11.79 16.43
C ILE A 96 4.03 11.23 15.05
N SER A 97 4.47 11.93 13.99
CA SER A 97 4.24 11.51 12.60
C SER A 97 5.53 11.62 11.78
N PRO A 98 5.79 10.70 10.83
CA PRO A 98 7.04 10.64 10.09
C PRO A 98 7.13 11.62 8.92
N LEU A 99 6.06 12.37 8.62
CA LEU A 99 5.92 13.11 7.38
C LEU A 99 5.50 14.57 7.60
N ILE A 100 6.37 15.46 7.17
CA ILE A 100 6.16 16.91 7.30
C ILE A 100 4.94 17.40 6.51
N SER A 101 4.73 16.90 5.29
CA SER A 101 3.58 17.27 4.46
C SER A 101 2.25 16.86 5.11
N LEU A 102 2.19 15.61 5.60
CA LEU A 102 1.00 15.12 6.29
C LEU A 102 0.68 15.91 7.56
N MET A 103 1.73 16.31 8.32
CA MET A 103 1.52 17.15 9.51
C MET A 103 0.85 18.48 9.16
N ARG A 104 1.28 19.13 8.07
CA ARG A 104 0.69 20.40 7.63
C ARG A 104 -0.76 20.21 7.24
N ASP A 105 -1.04 19.24 6.35
CA ASP A 105 -2.38 18.96 5.88
C ASP A 105 -3.35 18.63 7.04
N GLN A 106 -2.89 17.85 8.04
CA GLN A 106 -3.67 17.52 9.22
C GLN A 106 -3.91 18.74 10.13
N VAL A 107 -2.90 19.58 10.33
CA VAL A 107 -3.00 20.79 11.17
C VAL A 107 -3.92 21.80 10.52
N ASP A 108 -3.79 22.02 9.21
CA ASP A 108 -4.64 22.96 8.48
C ASP A 108 -6.11 22.50 8.53
N ALA A 109 -6.38 21.22 8.26
CA ALA A 109 -7.73 20.65 8.34
C ALA A 109 -8.34 20.73 9.76
N LEU A 110 -7.54 20.54 10.82
CA LEU A 110 -8.02 20.67 12.20
C LEU A 110 -8.34 22.11 12.57
N ASN A 111 -7.51 23.05 12.15
CA ASN A 111 -7.76 24.49 12.39
C ASN A 111 -8.99 24.98 11.61
N ASP A 112 -9.22 24.48 10.40
CA ASP A 112 -10.41 24.81 9.59
C ASP A 112 -11.72 24.37 10.28
N VAL A 113 -11.70 23.24 10.99
CA VAL A 113 -12.87 22.77 11.78
C VAL A 113 -12.92 23.36 13.20
N GLY A 114 -11.97 24.24 13.55
CA GLY A 114 -11.94 24.94 14.84
C GLY A 114 -11.36 24.10 16.00
N LEU A 115 -10.58 23.05 15.72
CA LEU A 115 -9.80 22.30 16.71
C LEU A 115 -8.34 22.76 16.67
N PRO A 116 -7.85 23.55 17.67
CA PRO A 116 -6.56 24.19 17.59
C PRO A 116 -5.41 23.19 17.52
N ALA A 117 -4.65 23.22 16.46
CA ALA A 117 -3.51 22.35 16.21
C ALA A 117 -2.31 23.14 15.69
N ALA A 118 -1.10 22.65 15.97
CA ALA A 118 0.13 23.16 15.41
C ALA A 118 1.10 22.02 15.11
N PHE A 119 2.21 22.31 14.43
CA PHE A 119 3.27 21.33 14.18
C PHE A 119 4.65 21.89 14.54
N ILE A 120 5.59 21.00 14.80
CA ILE A 120 7.03 21.31 14.95
C ILE A 120 7.82 20.35 14.07
N ASN A 121 8.56 20.92 13.13
CA ASN A 121 9.40 20.14 12.22
C ASN A 121 10.71 20.92 11.87
N THR A 122 11.46 20.41 10.89
CA THR A 122 12.74 20.99 10.48
C THR A 122 12.62 22.20 9.55
N THR A 123 11.44 22.50 9.03
CA THR A 123 11.25 23.62 8.09
C THR A 123 10.99 24.95 8.79
N GLN A 124 10.66 24.92 10.09
CA GLN A 124 10.39 26.12 10.89
C GLN A 124 11.65 26.73 11.46
N THR A 125 11.67 28.05 11.54
CA THR A 125 12.69 28.82 12.23
C THR A 125 12.60 28.63 13.76
N PRO A 126 13.67 28.92 14.52
CA PRO A 126 13.62 28.89 15.97
C PRO A 126 12.51 29.77 16.58
N ASP A 127 12.29 30.96 16.03
CA ASP A 127 11.27 31.88 16.54
C ASP A 127 9.85 31.38 16.32
N GLU A 128 9.57 30.77 15.15
CA GLU A 128 8.29 30.11 14.88
C GLU A 128 8.04 28.94 15.83
N GLN A 129 9.07 28.15 16.16
CA GLN A 129 8.96 27.07 17.15
C GLN A 129 8.69 27.62 18.56
N ASP A 130 9.34 28.73 18.96
CA ASP A 130 9.09 29.35 20.26
C ASP A 130 7.67 29.87 20.39
N LEU A 131 7.12 30.43 19.32
CA LEU A 131 5.72 30.84 19.30
C LEU A 131 4.77 29.64 19.53
N VAL A 132 5.03 28.53 18.85
CA VAL A 132 4.24 27.30 19.02
C VAL A 132 4.36 26.76 20.45
N PHE A 133 5.56 26.76 21.04
CA PHE A 133 5.76 26.35 22.43
C PHE A 133 5.00 27.24 23.39
N ALA A 134 5.05 28.58 23.21
CA ALA A 134 4.32 29.53 24.05
C ALA A 134 2.79 29.31 23.97
N GLN A 135 2.28 29.10 22.77
CA GLN A 135 0.85 28.80 22.55
C GLN A 135 0.43 27.46 23.19
N ALA A 136 1.27 26.43 23.11
CA ALA A 136 1.00 25.16 23.76
C ALA A 136 1.02 25.26 25.30
N LEU A 137 2.00 25.98 25.86
CA LEU A 137 2.11 26.22 27.31
C LEU A 137 0.94 27.06 27.86
N SER A 138 0.39 27.97 27.05
CA SER A 138 -0.79 28.78 27.43
C SER A 138 -2.13 28.04 27.21
N GLY A 139 -2.11 26.79 26.70
CA GLY A 139 -3.30 25.98 26.46
C GLY A 139 -4.10 26.39 25.20
N GLN A 140 -3.51 27.19 24.33
CA GLN A 140 -4.13 27.59 23.06
C GLN A 140 -4.08 26.50 21.99
N ILE A 141 -3.24 25.47 22.17
CA ILE A 141 -3.09 24.34 21.26
C ILE A 141 -3.56 23.07 21.95
N LYS A 142 -4.38 22.27 21.27
CA LYS A 142 -4.85 20.96 21.72
C LYS A 142 -4.04 19.81 21.16
N LEU A 143 -3.63 19.91 19.88
CA LEU A 143 -2.81 18.90 19.22
C LEU A 143 -1.51 19.52 18.74
N LEU A 144 -0.39 18.91 19.08
CA LEU A 144 0.93 19.29 18.62
C LEU A 144 1.55 18.14 17.82
N TYR A 145 1.60 18.28 16.51
CA TYR A 145 2.26 17.33 15.61
C TYR A 145 3.76 17.53 15.62
N VAL A 146 4.52 16.43 15.76
CA VAL A 146 5.98 16.50 15.94
C VAL A 146 6.67 15.45 15.09
N ALA A 147 7.72 15.85 14.38
CA ALA A 147 8.61 14.92 13.72
C ALA A 147 9.45 14.14 14.77
N PRO A 148 9.63 12.81 14.61
CA PRO A 148 10.27 11.98 15.63
C PRO A 148 11.70 12.47 15.99
N GLU A 149 12.43 13.03 15.02
CA GLU A 149 13.78 13.58 15.24
C GLU A 149 13.80 14.77 16.22
N ARG A 150 12.66 15.43 16.40
CA ARG A 150 12.55 16.57 17.34
C ARG A 150 12.50 16.15 18.79
N LEU A 151 12.03 14.94 19.07
CA LEU A 151 11.94 14.40 20.43
C LEU A 151 13.31 14.28 21.10
N GLU A 152 14.38 14.13 20.32
CA GLU A 152 15.76 14.03 20.80
C GLU A 152 16.37 15.40 21.13
N THR A 153 15.79 16.51 20.63
CA THR A 153 16.37 17.83 20.84
C THR A 153 16.15 18.33 22.28
N GLU A 154 17.18 18.91 22.89
CA GLU A 154 17.12 19.47 24.24
C GLU A 154 15.98 20.50 24.37
N ARG A 155 15.80 21.32 23.32
CA ARG A 155 14.76 22.36 23.30
C ARG A 155 13.35 21.76 23.43
N PHE A 156 13.07 20.69 22.70
CA PHE A 156 11.76 20.01 22.77
C PHE A 156 11.59 19.27 24.10
N ARG A 157 12.62 18.60 24.59
CA ARG A 157 12.59 17.93 25.89
C ARG A 157 12.31 18.93 27.03
N ASN A 158 12.98 20.09 27.03
CA ASN A 158 12.73 21.15 28.01
C ASN A 158 11.32 21.75 27.93
N PHE A 159 10.73 21.82 26.76
CA PHE A 159 9.31 22.16 26.58
C PHE A 159 8.41 21.07 27.14
N ALA A 160 8.65 19.80 26.78
CA ALA A 160 7.79 18.67 27.13
C ALA A 160 7.67 18.41 28.65
N VAL A 161 8.71 18.73 29.44
CA VAL A 161 8.67 18.65 30.92
C VAL A 161 7.80 19.75 31.55
N ARG A 162 7.48 20.83 30.83
CA ARG A 162 6.74 21.99 31.34
C ARG A 162 5.28 22.03 30.93
N VAL A 163 4.93 21.34 29.87
CA VAL A 163 3.55 21.28 29.33
C VAL A 163 2.83 20.05 29.86
N PRO A 164 1.56 20.17 30.29
CA PRO A 164 0.77 18.98 30.66
C PRO A 164 0.41 18.18 29.42
N ILE A 165 1.03 17.01 29.24
CA ILE A 165 0.78 16.10 28.12
C ILE A 165 -0.20 15.03 28.59
N SER A 166 -1.37 14.96 27.97
CA SER A 166 -2.41 13.99 28.31
C SER A 166 -2.37 12.74 27.42
N LEU A 167 -1.92 12.89 26.18
CA LEU A 167 -1.90 11.84 25.17
C LEU A 167 -0.63 11.93 24.33
N VAL A 168 0.01 10.80 24.06
CA VAL A 168 0.99 10.65 22.99
C VAL A 168 0.44 9.70 21.96
N ALA A 169 0.10 10.21 20.78
CA ALA A 169 -0.30 9.42 19.63
C ALA A 169 0.90 9.19 18.72
N VAL A 170 1.16 7.94 18.37
CA VAL A 170 2.24 7.54 17.44
C VAL A 170 1.61 7.07 16.15
N ASP A 171 1.65 7.90 15.12
CA ASP A 171 1.17 7.55 13.78
C ASP A 171 2.24 6.77 13.02
N GLU A 172 1.80 5.93 12.09
CA GLU A 172 2.65 4.98 11.34
C GLU A 172 3.60 4.19 12.28
N ALA A 173 3.06 3.70 13.40
CA ALA A 173 3.83 3.04 14.45
C ALA A 173 4.64 1.82 13.98
N HIS A 174 4.34 1.25 12.81
CA HIS A 174 5.14 0.18 12.20
C HIS A 174 6.59 0.60 11.92
N CYS A 175 6.85 1.92 11.84
CA CYS A 175 8.19 2.46 11.64
C CYS A 175 9.18 2.15 12.79
N VAL A 176 8.70 1.72 13.97
CA VAL A 176 9.59 1.32 15.08
C VAL A 176 10.23 -0.05 14.84
N SER A 177 9.62 -0.91 14.02
CA SER A 177 10.03 -2.30 13.87
C SER A 177 10.99 -2.47 12.68
N GLN A 178 12.14 -3.10 12.92
CA GLN A 178 13.07 -3.51 11.86
C GLN A 178 12.46 -4.57 10.90
N TRP A 179 11.32 -5.14 11.27
CA TRP A 179 10.55 -6.07 10.47
C TRP A 179 9.40 -5.41 9.71
N GLY A 180 9.18 -4.11 9.95
CA GLY A 180 8.25 -3.28 9.20
C GLY A 180 8.82 -2.89 7.84
N GLN A 181 7.95 -2.45 6.94
CA GLN A 181 8.33 -2.04 5.59
C GLN A 181 9.14 -0.73 5.56
N ASP A 182 8.83 0.23 6.44
CA ASP A 182 9.43 1.57 6.52
C ASP A 182 10.06 1.79 7.89
N PHE A 183 11.08 0.98 8.21
CA PHE A 183 11.82 1.13 9.47
C PHE A 183 12.55 2.47 9.52
N ARG A 184 12.33 3.24 10.60
CA ARG A 184 12.99 4.52 10.87
C ARG A 184 13.65 4.51 12.23
N SER A 185 14.98 4.69 12.25
CA SER A 185 15.75 4.70 13.49
C SER A 185 15.33 5.81 14.47
N SER A 186 14.80 6.93 13.97
CA SER A 186 14.26 8.02 14.81
C SER A 186 13.05 7.62 15.66
N TYR A 187 12.32 6.54 15.25
CA TYR A 187 11.21 6.02 16.04
C TYR A 187 11.65 5.24 17.27
N LEU A 188 12.88 4.73 17.31
CA LEU A 188 13.39 3.96 18.47
C LEU A 188 13.49 4.82 19.73
N GLY A 189 13.73 6.13 19.61
CA GLY A 189 13.80 7.06 20.74
C GLY A 189 12.45 7.43 21.37
N ILE A 190 11.31 7.06 20.74
CA ILE A 190 9.98 7.47 21.23
C ILE A 190 9.67 6.87 22.60
N GLY A 191 9.99 5.59 22.81
CA GLY A 191 9.78 4.93 24.11
C GLY A 191 10.57 5.58 25.25
N GLU A 192 11.83 5.94 24.97
CA GLU A 192 12.68 6.68 25.93
C GLU A 192 12.14 8.08 26.23
N PHE A 193 11.68 8.79 25.21
CA PHE A 193 11.04 10.10 25.38
C PHE A 193 9.80 9.99 26.30
N ILE A 194 8.90 9.02 26.06
CA ILE A 194 7.73 8.81 26.90
C ILE A 194 8.11 8.49 28.34
N ALA A 195 9.10 7.63 28.55
CA ALA A 195 9.58 7.25 29.88
C ALA A 195 10.23 8.42 30.63
N GLY A 196 10.79 9.40 29.92
CA GLY A 196 11.42 10.61 30.49
C GLY A 196 10.44 11.72 30.85
N LEU A 197 9.15 11.61 30.57
CA LEU A 197 8.15 12.62 30.93
C LEU A 197 7.83 12.61 32.43
N PRO A 198 7.60 13.77 33.06
CA PRO A 198 7.30 13.87 34.50
C PRO A 198 6.06 13.08 34.93
N THR A 199 5.07 13.04 34.06
CA THR A 199 3.85 12.23 34.21
C THR A 199 3.67 11.46 32.92
N ARG A 200 3.58 10.13 33.01
CA ARG A 200 3.34 9.29 31.82
C ARG A 200 1.94 9.53 31.27
N PRO A 201 1.83 9.99 30.01
CA PRO A 201 0.53 10.13 29.36
C PRO A 201 -0.02 8.79 28.91
N THR A 202 -1.29 8.76 28.50
CA THR A 202 -1.81 7.66 27.70
C THR A 202 -1.08 7.59 26.37
N VAL A 203 -0.72 6.38 25.91
CA VAL A 203 0.00 6.18 24.64
C VAL A 203 -0.90 5.42 23.67
N ALA A 204 -1.09 6.00 22.49
CA ALA A 204 -1.92 5.40 21.43
C ALA A 204 -1.11 5.24 20.15
N ALA A 205 -0.82 4.01 19.77
CA ALA A 205 -0.06 3.69 18.56
C ALA A 205 -1.01 3.29 17.43
N PHE A 206 -0.79 3.85 16.23
CA PHE A 206 -1.62 3.60 15.06
C PHE A 206 -0.81 3.19 13.85
N THR A 207 -1.32 2.23 13.09
CA THR A 207 -0.74 1.84 11.80
C THR A 207 -1.81 1.23 10.89
N ALA A 208 -1.57 1.27 9.57
CA ALA A 208 -2.42 0.57 8.61
C ALA A 208 -1.96 -0.88 8.40
N THR A 209 -0.68 -1.18 8.60
CA THR A 209 -0.05 -2.44 8.24
C THR A 209 0.82 -2.94 9.39
N ALA A 210 0.42 -4.00 10.05
CA ALA A 210 1.24 -4.62 11.08
C ALA A 210 0.95 -6.11 11.17
N THR A 211 1.93 -6.93 10.80
CA THR A 211 1.92 -8.36 11.10
C THR A 211 1.99 -8.58 12.62
N GLU A 212 1.67 -9.77 13.09
CA GLU A 212 1.72 -10.10 14.53
C GLU A 212 3.09 -9.80 15.17
N ARG A 213 4.16 -10.03 14.41
CA ARG A 213 5.51 -9.68 14.87
C ARG A 213 5.71 -8.19 15.04
N VAL A 214 5.30 -7.40 14.05
CA VAL A 214 5.39 -5.93 14.10
C VAL A 214 4.54 -5.39 15.25
N ARG A 215 3.35 -5.95 15.51
CA ARG A 215 2.51 -5.56 16.66
C ARG A 215 3.24 -5.78 17.99
N ARG A 216 3.92 -6.91 18.16
CA ARG A 216 4.72 -7.19 19.36
C ARG A 216 5.88 -6.21 19.53
N ASP A 217 6.57 -5.89 18.46
CA ASP A 217 7.66 -4.90 18.47
C ASP A 217 7.13 -3.50 18.87
N ILE A 218 6.00 -3.07 18.29
CA ILE A 218 5.36 -1.78 18.64
C ILE A 218 5.09 -1.72 20.15
N VAL A 219 4.43 -2.73 20.71
CA VAL A 219 4.10 -2.78 22.15
C VAL A 219 5.35 -2.71 23.01
N SER A 220 6.39 -3.47 22.64
CA SER A 220 7.63 -3.55 23.42
C SER A 220 8.49 -2.30 23.32
N ILE A 221 8.70 -1.77 22.10
CA ILE A 221 9.64 -0.65 21.86
C ILE A 221 9.04 0.68 22.34
N LEU A 222 7.73 0.89 22.12
CA LEU A 222 7.04 2.07 22.62
C LEU A 222 6.72 2.00 24.12
N GLY A 223 6.92 0.85 24.77
CA GLY A 223 6.64 0.65 26.20
C GLY A 223 5.14 0.79 26.52
N LEU A 224 4.27 0.21 25.70
CA LEU A 224 2.83 0.24 25.96
C LEU A 224 2.47 -0.64 27.16
N HIS A 225 1.69 -0.11 28.10
CA HIS A 225 1.25 -0.79 29.29
C HIS A 225 -0.09 -1.48 29.08
N THR A 226 -0.11 -2.81 29.03
CA THR A 226 -1.35 -3.61 28.85
C THR A 226 -2.31 -2.99 27.83
N PRO A 227 -1.86 -2.74 26.59
CA PRO A 227 -2.64 -1.96 25.64
C PRO A 227 -3.90 -2.68 25.21
N SER A 228 -4.97 -1.91 24.99
CA SER A 228 -6.12 -2.37 24.21
C SER A 228 -5.69 -2.50 22.73
N ILE A 229 -5.73 -3.71 22.18
CA ILE A 229 -5.33 -3.96 20.79
C ILE A 229 -6.59 -4.14 19.94
N THR A 230 -6.79 -3.20 19.01
CA THR A 230 -7.90 -3.24 18.05
C THR A 230 -7.37 -3.48 16.65
N VAL A 231 -7.82 -4.53 15.98
CA VAL A 231 -7.56 -4.83 14.58
C VAL A 231 -8.89 -4.87 13.85
N THR A 232 -9.14 -3.90 12.97
CA THR A 232 -10.46 -3.74 12.31
C THR A 232 -10.60 -4.56 11.01
N GLY A 233 -9.62 -5.38 10.70
CA GLY A 233 -9.60 -6.16 9.47
C GLY A 233 -8.78 -5.50 8.36
N PHE A 234 -8.34 -6.34 7.41
CA PHE A 234 -7.53 -5.90 6.27
C PHE A 234 -8.26 -6.07 4.95
N ASP A 235 -9.47 -6.63 4.96
CA ASP A 235 -10.23 -6.78 3.72
C ASP A 235 -10.85 -5.44 3.26
N ARG A 236 -10.75 -5.19 1.98
CA ARG A 236 -11.30 -4.01 1.30
C ARG A 236 -12.22 -4.48 0.18
N PRO A 237 -13.48 -4.83 0.51
CA PRO A 237 -14.39 -5.47 -0.45
C PRO A 237 -14.78 -4.58 -1.63
N ASN A 238 -14.56 -3.28 -1.55
CA ASN A 238 -14.78 -2.35 -2.67
C ASN A 238 -13.59 -2.28 -3.65
N LEU A 239 -12.47 -2.93 -3.36
CA LEU A 239 -11.31 -2.97 -4.25
C LEU A 239 -11.28 -4.26 -5.06
N TYR A 240 -11.18 -4.16 -6.37
CA TYR A 240 -10.94 -5.29 -7.26
C TYR A 240 -9.43 -5.45 -7.49
N PHE A 241 -8.86 -6.55 -7.02
CA PHE A 241 -7.43 -6.84 -7.23
C PHE A 241 -7.19 -7.65 -8.49
N ASP A 242 -6.18 -7.23 -9.26
CA ASP A 242 -5.75 -7.89 -10.49
C ASP A 242 -4.21 -7.94 -10.56
N VAL A 243 -3.66 -9.10 -10.91
CA VAL A 243 -2.22 -9.31 -11.07
C VAL A 243 -1.95 -9.84 -12.47
N ILE A 244 -1.27 -9.03 -13.29
CA ILE A 244 -1.03 -9.34 -14.69
C ILE A 244 0.48 -9.47 -14.94
N SER A 245 0.90 -10.67 -15.37
CA SER A 245 2.26 -10.88 -15.85
C SER A 245 2.35 -10.47 -17.32
N MET A 246 3.23 -9.50 -17.63
CA MET A 246 3.42 -9.05 -19.02
C MET A 246 4.84 -8.54 -19.28
N PRO A 247 5.32 -8.60 -20.54
CA PRO A 247 6.60 -8.04 -20.94
C PRO A 247 6.67 -6.53 -20.64
N ARG A 248 7.85 -6.06 -20.24
CA ARG A 248 8.08 -4.63 -19.93
C ARG A 248 7.64 -3.68 -21.04
N LYS A 249 7.91 -4.06 -22.31
CA LYS A 249 7.57 -3.26 -23.48
C LYS A 249 6.07 -3.02 -23.68
N ASP A 250 5.23 -3.91 -23.15
CA ASP A 250 3.77 -3.87 -23.36
C ASP A 250 3.05 -3.13 -22.22
N LYS A 251 3.75 -2.84 -21.10
CA LYS A 251 3.13 -2.24 -19.89
C LYS A 251 2.61 -0.83 -20.17
N ALA A 252 3.41 0.03 -20.80
CA ALA A 252 3.04 1.43 -21.05
C ALA A 252 1.81 1.53 -21.98
N SER A 253 1.78 0.73 -23.04
CA SER A 253 0.62 0.70 -23.95
C SER A 253 -0.64 0.14 -23.28
N TRP A 254 -0.49 -0.83 -22.39
CA TRP A 254 -1.61 -1.35 -21.59
C TRP A 254 -2.19 -0.25 -20.69
N VAL A 255 -1.32 0.50 -19.97
CA VAL A 255 -1.74 1.61 -19.10
C VAL A 255 -2.43 2.69 -19.91
N ALA A 256 -1.87 3.10 -21.06
CA ALA A 256 -2.47 4.09 -21.94
C ALA A 256 -3.87 3.66 -22.43
N SER A 257 -4.00 2.41 -22.85
CA SER A 257 -5.30 1.84 -23.29
C SER A 257 -6.33 1.81 -22.15
N TYR A 258 -5.89 1.49 -20.92
CA TYR A 258 -6.77 1.50 -19.76
C TYR A 258 -7.29 2.93 -19.49
N ILE A 259 -6.40 3.92 -19.40
CA ILE A 259 -6.75 5.31 -19.13
C ILE A 259 -7.63 5.89 -20.25
N ALA A 260 -7.33 5.57 -21.51
CA ALA A 260 -8.13 6.02 -22.64
C ALA A 260 -9.57 5.49 -22.61
N SER A 261 -9.77 4.26 -22.12
CA SER A 261 -11.09 3.63 -22.00
C SER A 261 -11.89 4.04 -20.76
N HIS A 262 -11.25 4.78 -19.82
CA HIS A 262 -11.87 5.26 -18.58
C HIS A 262 -11.65 6.78 -18.43
N PRO A 263 -12.24 7.61 -19.31
CA PRO A 263 -11.95 9.04 -19.38
C PRO A 263 -12.39 9.81 -18.13
N ASP A 264 -13.38 9.33 -17.41
CA ASP A 264 -14.01 9.98 -16.27
C ASP A 264 -13.45 9.48 -14.92
N GLU A 265 -12.39 8.64 -14.95
CA GLU A 265 -11.80 8.07 -13.76
C GLU A 265 -10.46 8.76 -13.41
N SER A 266 -10.30 9.11 -12.13
CA SER A 266 -9.01 9.55 -11.59
C SER A 266 -8.22 8.37 -11.04
N GLY A 267 -6.89 8.37 -11.23
CA GLY A 267 -6.07 7.27 -10.77
C GLY A 267 -4.59 7.58 -10.55
N ILE A 268 -3.91 6.60 -9.94
CA ILE A 268 -2.49 6.68 -9.63
C ILE A 268 -1.76 5.52 -10.32
N VAL A 269 -0.62 5.83 -10.95
CA VAL A 269 0.27 4.83 -11.57
C VAL A 269 1.61 4.83 -10.84
N TYR A 270 1.94 3.74 -10.14
CA TYR A 270 3.18 3.62 -9.39
C TYR A 270 4.30 3.02 -10.22
N CYS A 271 5.47 3.69 -10.23
CA CYS A 271 6.70 3.26 -10.88
C CYS A 271 7.82 3.03 -9.87
N ALA A 272 8.77 2.15 -10.20
CA ALA A 272 9.89 1.82 -9.32
C ALA A 272 10.97 2.92 -9.26
N THR A 273 11.12 3.73 -10.30
CA THR A 273 12.21 4.70 -10.42
C THR A 273 11.72 6.08 -10.90
N ARG A 274 12.44 7.14 -10.50
CA ARG A 274 12.15 8.53 -10.91
C ARG A 274 12.12 8.69 -12.43
N LYS A 275 13.15 8.16 -13.10
CA LYS A 275 13.27 8.22 -14.58
C LYS A 275 12.10 7.56 -15.29
N GLU A 276 11.62 6.41 -14.77
CA GLU A 276 10.47 5.70 -15.35
C GLU A 276 9.17 6.47 -15.11
N THR A 277 9.04 7.14 -13.96
CA THR A 277 7.91 8.00 -13.62
C THR A 277 7.75 9.16 -14.61
N GLU A 278 8.84 9.88 -14.88
CA GLU A 278 8.85 11.00 -15.84
C GLU A 278 8.53 10.53 -17.26
N ALA A 279 9.26 9.49 -17.74
CA ALA A 279 9.09 8.97 -19.09
C ALA A 279 7.68 8.40 -19.33
N LEU A 280 7.10 7.72 -18.31
CA LEU A 280 5.76 7.18 -18.45
C LEU A 280 4.70 8.29 -18.45
N ALA A 281 4.83 9.33 -17.62
CA ALA A 281 3.90 10.46 -17.60
C ALA A 281 3.88 11.19 -18.96
N GLU A 282 5.05 11.42 -19.55
CA GLU A 282 5.18 12.02 -20.88
C GLU A 282 4.55 11.14 -21.98
N SER A 283 4.87 9.85 -21.95
CA SER A 283 4.33 8.87 -22.90
C SER A 283 2.81 8.73 -22.81
N LEU A 284 2.24 8.77 -21.60
CA LEU A 284 0.79 8.68 -21.40
C LEU A 284 0.06 9.89 -21.95
N ASN A 285 0.59 11.11 -21.80
CA ASN A 285 -0.02 12.31 -22.37
C ASN A 285 -0.17 12.19 -23.89
N SER A 286 0.86 11.72 -24.60
CA SER A 286 0.81 11.52 -26.05
C SER A 286 -0.12 10.37 -26.45
N ALA A 287 0.13 9.18 -25.88
CA ALA A 287 -0.57 7.95 -26.29
C ALA A 287 -2.07 7.97 -25.97
N VAL A 288 -2.48 8.52 -24.81
CA VAL A 288 -3.90 8.60 -24.43
C VAL A 288 -4.62 9.63 -25.29
N THR A 289 -3.96 10.76 -25.59
CA THR A 289 -4.52 11.77 -26.52
C THR A 289 -4.76 11.17 -27.91
N GLU A 290 -3.78 10.44 -28.45
CA GLU A 290 -3.93 9.75 -29.74
C GLU A 290 -5.07 8.73 -29.72
N LEU A 291 -5.16 7.93 -28.66
CA LEU A 291 -6.19 6.90 -28.53
C LEU A 291 -7.60 7.52 -28.40
N ARG A 292 -7.74 8.62 -27.64
CA ARG A 292 -9.02 9.34 -27.49
C ARG A 292 -9.41 10.05 -28.79
N ALA A 293 -8.47 10.67 -29.47
CA ALA A 293 -8.68 11.29 -30.77
C ALA A 293 -9.11 10.25 -31.83
N ALA A 294 -8.47 9.10 -31.88
CA ALA A 294 -8.88 7.98 -32.74
C ALA A 294 -10.30 7.45 -32.39
N GLY A 295 -10.72 7.61 -31.16
CA GLY A 295 -12.08 7.33 -30.68
C GLY A 295 -13.10 8.42 -30.96
N GLY A 296 -12.70 9.53 -31.60
CA GLY A 296 -13.57 10.65 -32.01
C GLY A 296 -13.67 11.80 -30.99
N ALA A 297 -12.81 11.84 -29.97
CA ALA A 297 -12.73 13.01 -29.08
C ALA A 297 -12.00 14.17 -29.79
N ASP A 298 -12.43 15.41 -29.53
CA ASP A 298 -11.71 16.59 -30.01
C ASP A 298 -10.41 16.75 -29.21
N VAL A 299 -9.28 16.87 -29.91
CA VAL A 299 -7.95 17.02 -29.28
C VAL A 299 -7.87 18.31 -28.46
N SER A 300 -8.60 19.37 -28.84
CA SER A 300 -8.65 20.64 -28.11
C SER A 300 -9.30 20.52 -26.73
N ASP A 301 -10.16 19.53 -26.54
CA ASP A 301 -10.87 19.27 -25.28
C ASP A 301 -10.08 18.32 -24.37
N ILE A 302 -8.99 17.72 -24.86
CA ILE A 302 -8.14 16.81 -24.10
C ILE A 302 -7.07 17.64 -23.38
N GLY A 303 -7.26 17.90 -22.11
CA GLY A 303 -6.26 18.55 -21.25
C GLY A 303 -5.07 17.61 -20.93
N THR A 304 -4.23 18.05 -19.99
CA THR A 304 -3.14 17.21 -19.47
C THR A 304 -3.72 15.97 -18.81
N ILE A 305 -3.30 14.78 -19.27
CA ILE A 305 -3.79 13.49 -18.77
C ILE A 305 -3.02 13.04 -17.51
N ALA A 306 -1.70 13.19 -17.53
CA ALA A 306 -0.83 12.66 -16.48
C ALA A 306 0.25 13.66 -16.09
N VAL A 307 0.54 13.73 -14.78
CA VAL A 307 1.69 14.45 -14.22
C VAL A 307 2.60 13.49 -13.46
N ALA A 308 3.90 13.76 -13.51
CA ALA A 308 4.89 13.01 -12.74
C ALA A 308 4.97 13.53 -11.29
N TYR A 309 5.24 12.61 -10.33
CA TYR A 309 5.52 12.96 -8.94
C TYR A 309 6.58 12.04 -8.34
N HIS A 310 7.69 12.59 -7.85
CA HIS A 310 8.73 11.83 -7.16
C HIS A 310 9.60 12.73 -6.25
N GLY A 311 10.31 12.14 -5.32
CA GLY A 311 11.11 12.85 -4.33
C GLY A 311 12.29 13.68 -4.87
N GLY A 312 12.65 13.53 -6.16
CA GLY A 312 13.68 14.36 -6.80
C GLY A 312 13.19 15.68 -7.38
N MET A 313 11.88 15.91 -7.38
CA MET A 313 11.29 17.18 -7.84
C MET A 313 11.44 18.28 -6.77
N SER A 314 11.42 19.56 -7.20
CA SER A 314 11.34 20.69 -6.28
C SER A 314 10.06 20.64 -5.44
N ALA A 315 10.06 21.31 -4.29
CA ALA A 315 8.89 21.38 -3.42
C ALA A 315 7.67 21.95 -4.15
N ASP A 316 7.85 23.06 -4.89
CA ASP A 316 6.79 23.74 -5.64
C ASP A 316 6.22 22.84 -6.76
N ALA A 317 7.09 22.11 -7.47
CA ALA A 317 6.63 21.20 -8.52
C ALA A 317 5.82 20.02 -7.95
N ARG A 318 6.21 19.50 -6.79
CA ARG A 318 5.47 18.44 -6.09
C ARG A 318 4.11 18.95 -5.60
N GLU A 319 4.09 20.12 -4.98
CA GLU A 319 2.86 20.76 -4.50
C GLU A 319 1.89 21.03 -5.65
N LYS A 320 2.41 21.57 -6.77
CA LYS A 320 1.59 21.79 -7.97
C LYS A 320 0.99 20.49 -8.51
N ALA A 321 1.79 19.44 -8.69
CA ALA A 321 1.32 18.16 -9.20
C ALA A 321 0.27 17.53 -8.27
N GLN A 322 0.48 17.60 -6.96
CA GLN A 322 -0.47 17.12 -5.95
C GLN A 322 -1.78 17.92 -6.00
N ARG A 323 -1.70 19.24 -6.06
CA ARG A 323 -2.88 20.13 -6.14
C ARG A 323 -3.68 19.89 -7.42
N ASP A 324 -3.01 19.79 -8.57
CA ASP A 324 -3.67 19.56 -9.85
C ASP A 324 -4.42 18.22 -9.86
N PHE A 325 -3.85 17.18 -9.22
CA PHE A 325 -4.50 15.88 -9.06
C PHE A 325 -5.68 15.91 -8.07
N VAL A 326 -5.48 16.52 -6.89
CA VAL A 326 -6.53 16.58 -5.84
C VAL A 326 -7.74 17.38 -6.32
N THR A 327 -7.52 18.44 -7.11
CA THR A 327 -8.58 19.29 -7.65
C THR A 327 -9.16 18.83 -8.99
N ASP A 328 -8.90 17.58 -9.40
CA ASP A 328 -9.35 16.98 -10.67
C ASP A 328 -8.95 17.75 -11.95
N ARG A 329 -7.95 18.64 -11.87
CA ARG A 329 -7.39 19.31 -13.07
C ARG A 329 -6.60 18.33 -13.94
N VAL A 330 -5.94 17.36 -13.30
CA VAL A 330 -5.23 16.27 -13.96
C VAL A 330 -5.73 14.96 -13.40
N PRO A 331 -6.29 14.06 -14.23
CA PRO A 331 -6.91 12.84 -13.74
C PRO A 331 -5.91 11.78 -13.27
N VAL A 332 -4.67 11.81 -13.72
CA VAL A 332 -3.70 10.75 -13.43
C VAL A 332 -2.40 11.29 -12.87
N VAL A 333 -1.92 10.68 -11.79
CA VAL A 333 -0.57 10.90 -11.29
C VAL A 333 0.26 9.65 -11.56
N VAL A 334 1.41 9.82 -12.21
CA VAL A 334 2.46 8.79 -12.32
C VAL A 334 3.50 9.08 -11.26
N ALA A 335 3.74 8.14 -10.36
CA ALA A 335 4.52 8.44 -9.16
C ALA A 335 5.45 7.30 -8.71
N THR A 336 6.48 7.66 -7.94
CA THR A 336 7.17 6.71 -7.06
C THR A 336 6.42 6.59 -5.73
N ASN A 337 6.86 5.70 -4.83
CA ASN A 337 6.37 5.57 -3.45
C ASN A 337 6.40 6.91 -2.65
N ALA A 338 7.12 7.94 -3.14
CA ALA A 338 7.10 9.27 -2.54
C ALA A 338 5.72 9.96 -2.64
N PHE A 339 4.88 9.57 -3.62
CA PHE A 339 3.49 10.00 -3.71
C PHE A 339 2.62 9.03 -2.91
N GLY A 340 2.46 9.34 -1.66
CA GLY A 340 1.80 8.34 -0.86
C GLY A 340 1.19 8.90 0.40
N MET A 341 1.97 9.05 1.41
CA MET A 341 1.49 9.46 2.71
C MET A 341 1.05 10.93 2.68
N GLY A 342 -0.17 11.24 3.11
CA GLY A 342 -0.73 12.59 3.13
C GLY A 342 -1.70 12.93 2.00
N ILE A 343 -1.95 12.05 1.04
CA ILE A 343 -2.92 12.33 -0.03
C ILE A 343 -4.28 11.83 0.40
N ASP A 344 -5.21 12.77 0.53
CA ASP A 344 -6.61 12.50 0.90
C ASP A 344 -7.56 12.85 -0.24
N LYS A 345 -7.44 12.12 -1.36
CA LYS A 345 -8.39 12.14 -2.46
C LYS A 345 -9.30 10.93 -2.36
N SER A 346 -10.59 11.15 -2.17
CA SER A 346 -11.56 10.08 -1.94
C SER A 346 -11.95 9.31 -3.21
N ASN A 347 -12.02 10.02 -4.34
CA ASN A 347 -12.54 9.51 -5.62
C ASN A 347 -11.48 8.89 -6.55
N VAL A 348 -10.41 8.30 -6.02
CA VAL A 348 -9.45 7.54 -6.83
C VAL A 348 -10.08 6.22 -7.27
N ARG A 349 -10.32 6.05 -8.57
CA ARG A 349 -11.01 4.87 -9.13
C ARG A 349 -10.07 3.75 -9.51
N PHE A 350 -8.80 4.05 -9.80
CA PHE A 350 -7.82 3.00 -10.07
C PHE A 350 -6.44 3.31 -9.48
N VAL A 351 -5.76 2.24 -9.09
CA VAL A 351 -4.34 2.26 -8.78
C VAL A 351 -3.66 1.19 -9.62
N ILE A 352 -2.71 1.60 -10.44
CA ILE A 352 -1.93 0.70 -11.31
C ILE A 352 -0.48 0.69 -10.84
N HIS A 353 0.04 -0.49 -10.52
CA HIS A 353 1.46 -0.67 -10.29
C HIS A 353 2.13 -1.08 -11.61
N HIS A 354 2.88 -0.16 -12.22
CA HIS A 354 3.64 -0.43 -13.45
C HIS A 354 4.81 -1.39 -13.22
N ASN A 355 5.34 -1.41 -12.00
CA ASN A 355 6.35 -2.36 -11.53
C ASN A 355 5.89 -3.01 -10.22
N MET A 356 6.44 -4.19 -9.93
CA MET A 356 6.18 -4.87 -8.66
C MET A 356 6.63 -4.01 -7.47
N PRO A 357 5.80 -3.79 -6.44
CA PRO A 357 6.18 -3.13 -5.19
C PRO A 357 7.27 -3.92 -4.43
N GLU A 358 7.88 -3.29 -3.44
CA GLU A 358 8.94 -3.91 -2.64
C GLU A 358 8.41 -4.90 -1.59
N SER A 359 7.15 -4.76 -1.19
CA SER A 359 6.51 -5.61 -0.19
C SER A 359 4.98 -5.63 -0.36
N ILE A 360 4.32 -6.58 0.31
CA ILE A 360 2.85 -6.64 0.36
C ILE A 360 2.29 -5.45 1.13
N GLU A 361 2.97 -5.02 2.17
CA GLU A 361 2.56 -3.86 2.97
C GLU A 361 2.58 -2.57 2.14
N ALA A 362 3.66 -2.36 1.36
CA ALA A 362 3.74 -1.22 0.43
C ALA A 362 2.61 -1.29 -0.60
N TYR A 363 2.42 -2.46 -1.21
CA TYR A 363 1.32 -2.68 -2.15
C TYR A 363 -0.04 -2.38 -1.52
N TYR A 364 -0.30 -2.88 -0.30
CA TYR A 364 -1.56 -2.66 0.41
C TYR A 364 -1.81 -1.18 0.72
N GLN A 365 -0.80 -0.45 1.15
CA GLN A 365 -0.91 0.99 1.43
C GLN A 365 -1.13 1.81 0.15
N GLU A 366 -0.43 1.47 -0.94
CA GLU A 366 -0.52 2.14 -2.23
C GLU A 366 -1.86 1.84 -2.91
N ALA A 367 -2.26 0.57 -2.97
CA ALA A 367 -3.56 0.13 -3.50
C ALA A 367 -4.74 0.67 -2.67
N GLY A 368 -4.57 0.74 -1.35
CA GLY A 368 -5.56 1.26 -0.40
C GLY A 368 -5.92 2.74 -0.57
N ARG A 369 -5.26 3.46 -1.49
CA ARG A 369 -5.64 4.84 -1.88
C ARG A 369 -6.84 4.88 -2.78
N ALA A 370 -7.11 3.78 -3.49
CA ALA A 370 -8.32 3.63 -4.28
C ALA A 370 -9.55 3.48 -3.39
N GLY A 371 -10.66 4.05 -3.82
CA GLY A 371 -11.99 3.84 -3.23
C GLY A 371 -12.09 4.19 -1.75
N ARG A 372 -11.54 5.31 -1.29
CA ARG A 372 -11.68 5.75 0.11
C ARG A 372 -13.10 6.16 0.47
N ASP A 373 -13.87 6.52 -0.53
CA ASP A 373 -15.32 6.80 -0.44
C ASP A 373 -16.18 5.54 -0.34
N GLY A 374 -15.58 4.34 -0.45
CA GLY A 374 -16.29 3.07 -0.43
C GLY A 374 -16.76 2.62 -1.82
N GLU A 375 -16.63 3.45 -2.85
CA GLU A 375 -17.04 3.11 -4.21
C GLU A 375 -16.11 2.06 -4.85
N PRO A 376 -16.64 1.22 -5.76
CA PRO A 376 -15.85 0.22 -6.45
C PRO A 376 -14.65 0.81 -7.17
N SER A 377 -13.48 0.25 -6.93
CA SER A 377 -12.23 0.73 -7.51
C SER A 377 -11.31 -0.42 -7.88
N ARG A 378 -10.41 -0.20 -8.83
CA ARG A 378 -9.56 -1.25 -9.38
C ARG A 378 -8.10 -1.05 -9.00
N CYS A 379 -7.46 -2.15 -8.53
CA CYS A 379 -6.04 -2.20 -8.21
C CYS A 379 -5.36 -3.23 -9.11
N THR A 380 -4.59 -2.78 -10.11
CA THR A 380 -3.94 -3.65 -11.07
C THR A 380 -2.43 -3.61 -10.90
N LEU A 381 -1.82 -4.78 -10.73
CA LEU A 381 -0.38 -4.93 -10.64
C LEU A 381 0.16 -5.55 -11.92
N LEU A 382 1.00 -4.80 -12.65
CA LEU A 382 1.70 -5.25 -13.84
C LEU A 382 3.12 -5.66 -13.46
N TRP A 383 3.47 -6.93 -13.63
CA TRP A 383 4.78 -7.40 -13.22
C TRP A 383 5.45 -8.33 -14.25
N ASN A 384 6.75 -8.54 -14.07
CA ASN A 384 7.54 -9.57 -14.77
C ASN A 384 8.79 -9.94 -13.94
N GLU A 385 9.48 -10.98 -14.36
CA GLU A 385 10.68 -11.48 -13.64
C GLU A 385 11.81 -10.42 -13.54
N SER A 386 11.90 -9.47 -14.47
CA SER A 386 12.92 -8.41 -14.39
C SER A 386 12.65 -7.40 -13.28
N ASP A 387 11.39 -7.28 -12.82
CA ASP A 387 11.05 -6.44 -11.68
C ASP A 387 11.69 -6.97 -10.39
N ILE A 388 11.75 -8.30 -10.22
CA ILE A 388 12.43 -8.95 -9.09
C ILE A 388 13.91 -8.58 -9.07
N VAL A 389 14.57 -8.65 -10.24
CA VAL A 389 16.00 -8.29 -10.37
C VAL A 389 16.21 -6.82 -10.02
N THR A 390 15.33 -5.94 -10.53
CA THR A 390 15.38 -4.50 -10.25
C THR A 390 15.22 -4.23 -8.77
N ARG A 391 14.22 -4.84 -8.11
CA ARG A 391 13.98 -4.66 -6.67
C ARG A 391 15.14 -5.18 -5.82
N ARG A 392 15.70 -6.35 -6.14
CA ARG A 392 16.89 -6.88 -5.45
C ARG A 392 18.09 -5.93 -5.58
N ARG A 393 18.34 -5.39 -6.80
CA ARG A 393 19.41 -4.39 -6.98
C ARG A 393 19.18 -3.15 -6.13
N LEU A 394 17.96 -2.63 -6.09
CA LEU A 394 17.61 -1.47 -5.27
C LEU A 394 17.83 -1.76 -3.78
N LEU A 395 17.43 -2.93 -3.30
CA LEU A 395 17.67 -3.35 -1.90
C LEU A 395 19.15 -3.48 -1.55
N ASP A 396 19.96 -3.94 -2.49
CA ASP A 396 21.41 -4.11 -2.28
C ASP A 396 22.17 -2.77 -2.39
N SER A 397 21.60 -1.76 -3.09
CA SER A 397 22.16 -0.41 -3.23
C SER A 397 21.73 0.54 -2.10
N ASP A 398 20.73 0.15 -1.29
CA ASP A 398 20.17 1.00 -0.25
C ASP A 398 20.99 0.92 1.05
N TYR A 399 21.63 2.02 1.35
CA TYR A 399 21.94 2.66 2.63
C TYR A 399 22.95 2.02 3.59
N GLU A 400 24.03 2.72 3.77
CA GLU A 400 24.71 2.82 5.05
C GLU A 400 23.88 3.76 5.95
N ASN A 401 23.26 3.23 6.98
CA ASN A 401 22.61 4.01 8.03
C ASN A 401 23.59 4.14 9.18
N GLU A 402 24.16 5.33 9.37
CA GLU A 402 25.16 5.63 10.40
C GLU A 402 24.68 5.35 11.85
N ARG A 403 23.35 5.25 12.05
CA ARG A 403 22.75 4.95 13.36
C ARG A 403 22.65 3.46 13.69
N LEU A 404 22.94 2.59 12.70
CA LEU A 404 22.84 1.14 12.86
C LEU A 404 24.22 0.49 12.76
N THR A 405 24.44 -0.51 13.60
CA THR A 405 25.62 -1.37 13.48
C THR A 405 25.59 -2.17 12.17
N PRO A 406 26.72 -2.68 11.66
CA PRO A 406 26.74 -3.50 10.46
C PRO A 406 25.84 -4.74 10.56
N GLU A 407 25.74 -5.36 11.76
CA GLU A 407 24.88 -6.51 12.04
C GLU A 407 23.39 -6.13 11.94
N GLU A 408 23.02 -4.98 12.49
CA GLU A 408 21.65 -4.45 12.40
C GLU A 408 21.28 -4.07 10.97
N GLN A 409 22.20 -3.48 10.21
CA GLN A 409 21.99 -3.18 8.80
C GLN A 409 21.73 -4.46 7.97
N GLU A 410 22.52 -5.52 8.21
CA GLU A 410 22.28 -6.80 7.52
C GLU A 410 20.97 -7.47 7.97
N ALA A 411 20.57 -7.32 9.24
CA ALA A 411 19.27 -7.79 9.71
C ALA A 411 18.11 -7.07 8.99
N VAL A 412 18.20 -5.75 8.79
CA VAL A 412 17.24 -4.96 8.02
C VAL A 412 17.20 -5.40 6.55
N ARG A 413 18.37 -5.57 5.91
CA ARG A 413 18.45 -6.08 4.53
C ARG A 413 17.83 -7.47 4.40
N ALA A 414 18.14 -8.37 5.33
CA ALA A 414 17.54 -9.71 5.35
C ALA A 414 16.02 -9.69 5.55
N SER A 415 15.51 -8.71 6.32
CA SER A 415 14.08 -8.48 6.48
C SER A 415 13.45 -8.01 5.17
N LYS A 416 14.00 -6.98 4.55
CA LYS A 416 13.53 -6.45 3.25
C LYS A 416 13.52 -7.52 2.16
N ARG A 417 14.54 -8.39 2.10
CA ARG A 417 14.55 -9.53 1.16
C ARG A 417 13.38 -10.49 1.40
N ARG A 418 13.02 -10.77 2.67
CA ARG A 418 11.86 -11.62 2.99
C ARG A 418 10.53 -10.97 2.61
N LEU A 419 10.38 -9.66 2.82
CA LEU A 419 9.21 -8.91 2.38
C LEU A 419 9.04 -8.97 0.87
N LEU A 420 10.15 -8.81 0.13
CA LEU A 420 10.15 -8.96 -1.33
C LEU A 420 9.78 -10.38 -1.78
N ASP A 421 10.31 -11.41 -1.12
CA ASP A 421 9.98 -12.81 -1.43
C ASP A 421 8.48 -13.09 -1.20
N ALA A 422 7.87 -12.50 -0.15
CA ALA A 422 6.43 -12.57 0.08
C ALA A 422 5.63 -11.88 -1.04
N MET A 423 6.09 -10.71 -1.51
CA MET A 423 5.46 -9.99 -2.64
C MET A 423 5.54 -10.80 -3.94
N VAL A 424 6.66 -11.46 -4.20
CA VAL A 424 6.79 -12.40 -5.33
C VAL A 424 5.79 -13.54 -5.21
N GLY A 425 5.59 -14.07 -4.00
CA GLY A 425 4.57 -15.09 -3.72
C GLY A 425 3.16 -14.59 -4.05
N TYR A 426 2.83 -13.35 -3.67
CA TYR A 426 1.56 -12.72 -4.04
C TYR A 426 1.38 -12.58 -5.55
N CYS A 427 2.43 -12.18 -6.28
CA CYS A 427 2.37 -12.05 -7.74
C CYS A 427 2.17 -13.40 -8.46
N ARG A 428 2.55 -14.49 -7.85
CA ARG A 428 2.50 -15.84 -8.43
C ARG A 428 1.36 -16.71 -7.92
N THR A 429 0.65 -16.26 -6.88
CA THR A 429 -0.43 -17.06 -6.30
C THR A 429 -1.59 -17.24 -7.27
N THR A 430 -2.24 -18.38 -7.17
CA THR A 430 -3.54 -18.67 -7.79
C THR A 430 -4.68 -18.66 -6.78
N ASP A 431 -4.34 -18.52 -5.50
CA ASP A 431 -5.32 -18.31 -4.44
C ASP A 431 -6.05 -16.98 -4.63
N CYS A 432 -7.18 -16.82 -3.97
CA CYS A 432 -7.87 -15.54 -3.89
C CYS A 432 -6.93 -14.44 -3.40
N LEU A 433 -6.81 -13.34 -4.15
CA LEU A 433 -5.88 -12.25 -3.84
C LEU A 433 -6.23 -11.53 -2.53
N HIS A 434 -7.51 -11.37 -2.20
CA HIS A 434 -7.95 -10.85 -0.90
C HIS A 434 -7.56 -11.79 0.23
N ALA A 435 -7.86 -13.08 0.10
CA ALA A 435 -7.53 -14.06 1.15
C ALA A 435 -6.01 -14.23 1.35
N TYR A 436 -5.21 -14.07 0.30
CA TYR A 436 -3.75 -14.07 0.44
C TYR A 436 -3.28 -12.89 1.28
N MET A 437 -3.80 -11.70 0.99
CA MET A 437 -3.43 -10.45 1.67
C MET A 437 -3.86 -10.45 3.14
N THR A 438 -5.11 -10.79 3.43
CA THR A 438 -5.63 -10.83 4.82
C THR A 438 -4.88 -11.88 5.65
N ARG A 439 -4.58 -13.05 5.07
CA ARG A 439 -3.75 -14.10 5.71
C ARG A 439 -2.33 -13.61 5.99
N TYR A 440 -1.73 -12.84 5.08
CA TYR A 440 -0.40 -12.27 5.29
C TYR A 440 -0.34 -11.38 6.54
N PHE A 441 -1.39 -10.60 6.80
CA PHE A 441 -1.49 -9.76 8.00
C PHE A 441 -1.96 -10.50 9.25
N GLY A 442 -2.18 -11.82 9.17
CA GLY A 442 -2.50 -12.68 10.31
C GLY A 442 -4.01 -12.84 10.59
N GLU A 443 -4.87 -12.49 9.64
CA GLU A 443 -6.27 -12.88 9.76
C GLU A 443 -6.46 -14.37 9.47
N THR A 444 -7.20 -15.05 10.32
CA THR A 444 -7.58 -16.45 10.11
C THR A 444 -8.46 -16.55 8.86
N ALA A 445 -8.15 -17.52 8.02
CA ALA A 445 -8.88 -17.77 6.77
C ALA A 445 -10.39 -17.91 7.01
N GLY A 446 -11.18 -16.94 6.57
CA GLY A 446 -12.64 -16.94 6.71
C GLY A 446 -13.30 -15.57 6.64
N THR A 447 -12.55 -14.49 6.81
CA THR A 447 -13.12 -13.12 6.84
C THR A 447 -13.36 -12.52 5.46
N ALA A 448 -12.65 -12.95 4.41
CA ALA A 448 -13.09 -12.64 3.04
C ALA A 448 -14.35 -13.46 2.76
N ALA A 449 -15.52 -12.87 3.02
CA ALA A 449 -16.81 -13.53 2.86
C ALA A 449 -16.92 -14.10 1.44
N LYS A 450 -16.90 -15.44 1.34
CA LYS A 450 -17.05 -16.13 0.06
C LYS A 450 -18.53 -16.32 -0.20
N THR A 451 -19.04 -15.58 -1.17
CA THR A 451 -20.35 -15.89 -1.77
C THR A 451 -20.08 -16.72 -3.01
N ASP A 452 -20.60 -17.93 -3.06
CA ASP A 452 -20.43 -18.88 -4.18
C ASP A 452 -18.96 -19.19 -4.55
N GLY A 453 -18.08 -19.27 -3.55
CA GLY A 453 -16.66 -19.57 -3.74
C GLY A 453 -15.81 -18.39 -4.23
N LYS A 454 -16.39 -17.21 -4.45
CA LYS A 454 -15.72 -15.97 -4.84
C LYS A 454 -15.63 -14.99 -3.68
N CYS A 455 -14.57 -14.19 -3.66
CA CYS A 455 -14.46 -13.10 -2.69
C CYS A 455 -15.49 -12.00 -2.98
N VAL A 456 -15.93 -11.31 -1.92
CA VAL A 456 -16.72 -10.08 -2.06
C VAL A 456 -15.85 -9.01 -2.74
N GLY A 457 -16.44 -8.25 -3.66
CA GLY A 457 -15.73 -7.26 -4.48
C GLY A 457 -15.02 -7.84 -5.70
N GLY A 458 -14.70 -9.12 -5.69
CA GLY A 458 -14.07 -9.83 -6.79
C GLY A 458 -12.55 -9.64 -6.86
N CYS A 459 -11.87 -10.62 -7.42
CA CYS A 459 -10.47 -10.50 -7.84
C CYS A 459 -10.23 -11.37 -9.07
N ALA A 460 -9.19 -11.03 -9.83
CA ALA A 460 -8.88 -11.76 -11.06
C ALA A 460 -8.73 -13.27 -10.85
N ASN A 461 -8.13 -13.71 -9.75
CA ASN A 461 -7.93 -15.13 -9.48
C ASN A 461 -9.24 -15.87 -9.18
N CYS A 462 -10.21 -15.22 -8.53
CA CYS A 462 -11.53 -15.84 -8.31
C CYS A 462 -12.41 -15.88 -9.57
N GLU A 463 -12.14 -15.01 -10.55
CA GLU A 463 -12.85 -14.96 -11.82
C GLU A 463 -12.24 -15.89 -12.89
N HIS A 464 -10.95 -16.23 -12.75
CA HIS A 464 -10.26 -17.12 -13.65
C HIS A 464 -10.39 -18.58 -13.24
N THR A 465 -10.53 -19.45 -14.22
CA THR A 465 -10.35 -20.88 -14.06
C THR A 465 -8.91 -21.23 -14.37
N PHE A 466 -8.21 -21.81 -13.41
CA PHE A 466 -6.85 -22.30 -13.61
C PHE A 466 -6.87 -23.80 -13.84
N GLU A 467 -6.18 -24.25 -14.87
CA GLU A 467 -5.86 -25.67 -15.00
C GLU A 467 -4.73 -26.02 -14.03
N THR A 468 -4.97 -26.99 -13.17
CA THR A 468 -3.99 -27.49 -12.23
C THR A 468 -3.21 -28.64 -12.82
N ILE A 469 -1.89 -28.56 -12.81
CA ILE A 469 -1.00 -29.62 -13.26
C ILE A 469 -0.29 -30.19 -12.04
N ASP A 470 -0.29 -31.51 -11.88
CA ASP A 470 0.53 -32.18 -10.88
C ASP A 470 2.00 -32.08 -11.29
N VAL A 471 2.77 -31.36 -10.48
CA VAL A 471 4.23 -31.19 -10.69
C VAL A 471 5.05 -31.87 -9.59
N THR A 472 4.45 -32.83 -8.87
CA THR A 472 5.10 -33.52 -7.75
C THR A 472 6.41 -34.18 -8.18
N ASP A 473 6.46 -34.82 -9.33
CA ASP A 473 7.68 -35.48 -9.82
C ASP A 473 8.74 -34.47 -10.26
N ILE A 474 8.33 -33.35 -10.84
CA ILE A 474 9.25 -32.24 -11.17
C ILE A 474 9.85 -31.67 -9.87
N ALA A 475 9.03 -31.43 -8.85
CA ALA A 475 9.48 -30.92 -7.56
C ALA A 475 10.44 -31.88 -6.84
N ARG A 476 10.18 -33.19 -6.94
CA ARG A 476 11.08 -34.25 -6.41
C ARG A 476 12.42 -34.25 -7.14
N ALA A 477 12.42 -34.19 -8.46
CA ALA A 477 13.64 -34.14 -9.26
C ALA A 477 14.45 -32.88 -8.98
N VAL A 478 13.79 -31.70 -8.86
CA VAL A 478 14.42 -30.45 -8.46
C VAL A 478 15.06 -30.57 -7.08
N SER A 479 14.33 -31.10 -6.08
CA SER A 479 14.86 -31.29 -4.71
C SER A 479 16.08 -32.19 -4.70
N ARG A 480 16.04 -33.29 -5.47
CA ARG A 480 17.17 -34.22 -5.61
C ARG A 480 18.35 -33.52 -6.27
N CYS A 481 18.15 -32.81 -7.35
CA CYS A 481 19.24 -32.09 -8.04
C CYS A 481 19.90 -31.04 -7.12
N VAL A 482 19.11 -30.27 -6.38
CA VAL A 482 19.62 -29.30 -5.39
C VAL A 482 20.50 -29.99 -4.34
N HIS A 483 20.12 -31.19 -3.90
CA HIS A 483 20.91 -32.00 -2.98
C HIS A 483 22.21 -32.52 -3.65
N ASP A 484 22.11 -33.08 -4.85
CA ASP A 484 23.22 -33.70 -5.57
C ASP A 484 24.33 -32.65 -5.92
N VAL A 485 23.96 -31.42 -6.21
CA VAL A 485 24.92 -30.32 -6.49
C VAL A 485 25.38 -29.57 -5.23
N ASN A 486 25.14 -30.13 -4.03
CA ASN A 486 25.50 -29.54 -2.72
C ASN A 486 25.05 -28.05 -2.58
N GLN A 487 23.97 -27.66 -3.25
CA GLN A 487 23.32 -26.33 -3.11
C GLN A 487 24.20 -25.12 -3.52
N HIS A 488 25.29 -25.32 -4.22
CA HIS A 488 26.25 -24.25 -4.58
C HIS A 488 26.08 -23.68 -6.00
N VAL A 489 25.02 -24.07 -6.70
CA VAL A 489 24.81 -23.63 -8.08
C VAL A 489 23.50 -22.83 -8.22
N GLY A 490 23.52 -21.88 -9.16
CA GLY A 490 22.33 -21.07 -9.47
C GLY A 490 21.24 -21.87 -10.20
N SER A 491 20.01 -21.38 -10.15
CA SER A 491 18.82 -22.00 -10.73
C SER A 491 18.98 -22.40 -12.20
N GLY A 492 19.67 -21.57 -13.00
CA GLY A 492 19.93 -21.88 -14.42
C GLY A 492 20.76 -23.14 -14.62
N LYS A 493 21.73 -23.43 -13.75
CA LYS A 493 22.54 -24.64 -13.82
C LYS A 493 21.78 -25.88 -13.33
N ILE A 494 20.93 -25.75 -12.32
CA ILE A 494 20.00 -26.80 -11.87
C ILE A 494 19.12 -27.26 -13.04
N VAL A 495 18.53 -26.29 -13.76
CA VAL A 495 17.69 -26.58 -14.93
C VAL A 495 18.49 -27.30 -16.02
N LYS A 496 19.71 -26.85 -16.32
CA LYS A 496 20.58 -27.50 -17.30
C LYS A 496 20.93 -28.93 -16.91
N VAL A 497 21.25 -29.20 -15.63
CA VAL A 497 21.53 -30.56 -15.12
C VAL A 497 20.30 -31.45 -15.28
N LEU A 498 19.14 -31.00 -14.82
CA LEU A 498 17.88 -31.72 -14.93
C LEU A 498 17.48 -32.04 -16.35
N ARG A 499 17.84 -31.18 -17.30
CA ARG A 499 17.60 -31.38 -18.73
C ARG A 499 18.68 -32.19 -19.45
N GLY A 500 19.68 -32.68 -18.75
CA GLY A 500 20.76 -33.46 -19.35
C GLY A 500 21.67 -32.63 -20.27
N SER A 501 21.83 -31.33 -20.03
CA SER A 501 22.66 -30.43 -20.86
C SER A 501 24.15 -30.71 -20.66
N LYS A 502 24.86 -30.86 -21.77
CA LYS A 502 26.32 -31.01 -21.84
C LYS A 502 27.06 -29.67 -22.01
N ALA A 503 26.45 -28.57 -21.54
CA ALA A 503 27.03 -27.24 -21.64
C ALA A 503 28.38 -27.15 -20.88
N GLN A 504 29.34 -26.46 -21.47
CA GLN A 504 30.71 -26.34 -20.94
C GLN A 504 30.77 -25.68 -19.57
N ASP A 505 29.81 -24.81 -19.25
CA ASP A 505 29.69 -24.15 -17.95
C ASP A 505 29.25 -25.07 -16.78
N LEU A 506 28.96 -26.35 -17.07
CA LEU A 506 28.66 -27.40 -16.11
C LEU A 506 29.81 -28.38 -15.89
N SER A 507 30.88 -28.32 -16.67
CA SER A 507 31.97 -29.31 -16.68
C SER A 507 32.59 -29.57 -15.29
N TYR A 508 32.69 -28.53 -14.47
CA TYR A 508 33.23 -28.62 -13.09
C TYR A 508 32.34 -29.43 -12.12
N LEU A 509 31.08 -29.68 -12.46
CA LEU A 509 30.11 -30.45 -11.65
C LEU A 509 30.14 -31.95 -11.99
N ASN A 510 30.85 -32.37 -13.06
CA ASN A 510 30.71 -33.70 -13.62
C ASN A 510 29.24 -34.13 -13.77
N PRO A 511 28.43 -33.37 -14.52
CA PRO A 511 26.97 -33.48 -14.45
C PRO A 511 26.46 -34.87 -14.79
N GLU A 512 27.14 -35.60 -15.68
CA GLU A 512 26.77 -36.96 -16.08
C GLU A 512 26.92 -38.01 -14.91
N SER A 513 27.70 -37.68 -13.86
CA SER A 513 27.82 -38.50 -12.69
C SER A 513 26.73 -38.25 -11.64
N LEU A 514 25.93 -37.21 -11.82
CA LEU A 514 24.88 -36.87 -10.87
C LEU A 514 23.63 -37.72 -11.11
N PRO A 515 23.04 -38.33 -10.07
CA PRO A 515 21.80 -39.13 -10.22
C PRO A 515 20.64 -38.37 -10.78
N SER A 516 20.66 -37.02 -10.67
CA SER A 516 19.60 -36.13 -11.17
C SER A 516 19.82 -35.64 -12.60
N PHE A 517 20.94 -36.05 -13.26
CA PHE A 517 21.23 -35.65 -14.62
C PHE A 517 20.21 -36.20 -15.63
N GLY A 518 19.58 -35.34 -16.41
CA GLY A 518 18.62 -35.74 -17.43
C GLY A 518 17.27 -36.25 -16.91
N MET A 519 16.98 -36.15 -15.60
CA MET A 519 15.69 -36.65 -15.04
C MET A 519 14.46 -35.94 -15.60
N LEU A 520 14.60 -34.78 -16.21
CA LEU A 520 13.53 -33.94 -16.75
C LEU A 520 13.87 -33.48 -18.18
N ASP A 521 14.49 -34.31 -18.97
CA ASP A 521 14.90 -34.00 -20.34
C ASP A 521 13.72 -33.71 -21.26
N GLU A 522 12.57 -34.37 -21.07
CA GLU A 522 11.33 -34.15 -21.81
C GLU A 522 10.50 -32.97 -21.30
N VAL A 523 10.78 -32.48 -20.08
CA VAL A 523 9.98 -31.38 -19.48
C VAL A 523 10.45 -30.04 -20.01
N PRO A 524 9.53 -29.16 -20.48
CA PRO A 524 9.90 -27.81 -20.92
C PRO A 524 10.67 -27.03 -19.87
N GLU A 525 11.76 -26.37 -20.29
CA GLU A 525 12.61 -25.59 -19.38
C GLU A 525 11.82 -24.53 -18.57
N ALA A 526 10.85 -23.88 -19.19
CA ALA A 526 10.00 -22.91 -18.54
C ALA A 526 9.27 -23.53 -17.33
N ARG A 527 8.74 -24.75 -17.48
CA ARG A 527 8.02 -25.44 -16.40
C ARG A 527 8.93 -25.82 -15.24
N ILE A 528 10.15 -26.27 -15.52
CA ILE A 528 11.15 -26.56 -14.48
C ILE A 528 11.53 -25.29 -13.73
N ARG A 529 11.71 -24.16 -14.45
CA ARG A 529 12.00 -22.85 -13.86
C ARG A 529 10.84 -22.35 -12.96
N ASP A 530 9.59 -22.52 -13.40
CA ASP A 530 8.42 -22.14 -12.63
C ASP A 530 8.32 -22.92 -11.34
N VAL A 531 8.47 -24.27 -11.39
CA VAL A 531 8.45 -25.11 -10.20
C VAL A 531 9.59 -24.77 -9.24
N LEU A 532 10.81 -24.60 -9.77
CA LEU A 532 11.98 -24.23 -8.95
C LEU A 532 11.78 -22.87 -8.27
N SER A 533 11.21 -21.92 -8.99
CA SER A 533 10.90 -20.57 -8.48
C SER A 533 9.82 -20.63 -7.40
N GLN A 534 8.77 -21.43 -7.61
CA GLN A 534 7.70 -21.63 -6.63
C GLN A 534 8.23 -22.29 -5.35
N MET A 535 9.04 -23.36 -5.49
CA MET A 535 9.67 -24.03 -4.36
C MET A 535 10.57 -23.09 -3.55
N ALA A 536 11.30 -22.19 -4.21
CA ALA A 536 12.13 -21.19 -3.53
C ALA A 536 11.26 -20.18 -2.75
N THR A 537 10.12 -19.77 -3.30
CA THR A 537 9.16 -18.86 -2.67
C THR A 537 8.48 -19.51 -1.45
N ASP A 538 8.10 -20.78 -1.57
CA ASP A 538 7.47 -21.56 -0.49
C ASP A 538 8.44 -21.94 0.64
N GLY A 539 9.69 -21.48 0.58
CA GLY A 539 10.66 -21.67 1.65
C GLY A 539 11.28 -23.07 1.70
N PHE A 540 11.35 -23.77 0.56
CA PHE A 540 12.21 -24.96 0.43
C PHE A 540 13.69 -24.53 0.52
N ARG A 541 14.11 -24.23 1.75
CA ARG A 541 15.47 -23.81 2.06
C ARG A 541 16.40 -24.98 2.23
N LYS A 542 17.69 -24.69 2.15
CA LYS A 542 18.83 -25.57 2.43
C LYS A 542 18.68 -26.47 3.66
N ASP A 543 17.95 -25.99 4.67
CA ASP A 543 17.81 -26.66 5.98
C ASP A 543 16.74 -27.75 5.97
N ALA A 544 15.73 -27.67 5.13
CA ALA A 544 14.68 -28.69 5.02
C ALA A 544 15.22 -29.99 4.36
N CYS A 545 16.21 -29.89 3.47
CA CYS A 545 16.87 -31.04 2.86
C CYS A 545 17.90 -31.72 3.81
N ARG A 546 18.54 -30.96 4.71
CA ARG A 546 19.50 -31.51 5.68
C ARG A 546 18.84 -32.38 6.78
N SER A 547 17.65 -31.98 7.23
CA SER A 547 16.96 -32.67 8.34
C SER A 547 16.39 -34.04 7.95
N SER A 548 16.20 -34.32 6.66
CA SER A 548 15.65 -35.62 6.22
C SER A 548 16.70 -36.69 5.97
N ALA A 549 17.98 -36.33 5.84
CA ALA A 549 19.05 -37.24 5.47
C ALA A 549 19.86 -37.77 6.66
N SER A 550 19.86 -37.10 7.83
CA SER A 550 20.76 -37.38 8.95
C SER A 550 20.11 -37.94 10.21
N ASP A 551 18.79 -38.13 10.27
CA ASP A 551 18.09 -38.60 11.45
C ASP A 551 17.25 -39.85 11.16
N PRO A 552 17.73 -41.05 11.47
CA PRO A 552 17.02 -42.32 11.25
C PRO A 552 15.72 -42.44 12.05
N VAL A 553 15.56 -41.68 13.13
CA VAL A 553 14.36 -41.69 13.99
C VAL A 553 13.25 -40.80 13.37
N ARG A 554 13.63 -39.78 12.66
CA ARG A 554 12.66 -38.90 11.93
C ARG A 554 12.13 -39.54 10.64
N ARG A 555 12.87 -40.47 10.02
CA ARG A 555 12.39 -41.23 8.84
C ARG A 555 11.10 -42.00 9.08
N LYS A 556 10.80 -42.35 10.32
CA LYS A 556 9.55 -43.08 10.68
C LYS A 556 8.35 -42.15 10.92
N ARG A 557 8.56 -40.82 11.03
CA ARG A 557 7.48 -39.85 11.26
C ARG A 557 7.18 -38.93 10.09
N SER A 558 8.04 -38.87 9.08
CA SER A 558 7.72 -38.20 7.83
C SER A 558 6.94 -39.15 6.94
N HIS A 559 5.66 -39.25 7.14
CA HIS A 559 4.77 -39.88 6.17
C HIS A 559 5.02 -39.24 4.81
N PRO A 560 5.20 -39.98 3.72
CA PRO A 560 5.31 -39.43 2.37
C PRO A 560 4.07 -38.60 1.98
N ASN A 561 2.96 -38.76 2.70
CA ASN A 561 1.72 -37.98 2.53
C ASN A 561 1.76 -36.59 3.18
N SER A 562 2.72 -36.25 4.07
CA SER A 562 2.76 -34.90 4.65
C SER A 562 3.34 -33.85 3.69
N ILE A 563 4.13 -34.28 2.72
CA ILE A 563 4.58 -33.39 1.61
C ILE A 563 3.52 -33.27 0.52
N THR A 564 2.68 -34.32 0.36
CA THR A 564 1.64 -34.37 -0.67
C THR A 564 0.30 -33.77 -0.23
N THR A 565 -0.07 -33.84 1.05
CA THR A 565 -1.41 -33.41 1.50
C THR A 565 -1.53 -31.93 1.82
N SER A 566 -0.44 -31.25 2.22
CA SER A 566 -0.51 -29.80 2.38
C SER A 566 -0.37 -29.04 1.07
N ARG A 567 -0.26 -29.73 -0.08
CA ARG A 567 0.24 -29.15 -1.32
C ARG A 567 -0.40 -29.63 -2.62
N ARG A 568 -1.47 -30.35 -2.55
CA ARG A 568 -2.33 -30.52 -3.73
C ARG A 568 -2.90 -29.19 -4.24
N SER A 569 -2.78 -28.13 -3.45
CA SER A 569 -3.34 -26.81 -3.75
C SER A 569 -2.35 -25.77 -4.28
N ASN A 570 -1.02 -25.98 -4.23
CA ASN A 570 -0.12 -24.82 -4.33
C ASN A 570 0.92 -24.84 -5.46
N VAL A 571 0.95 -25.85 -6.29
CA VAL A 571 1.79 -25.79 -7.50
C VAL A 571 0.89 -25.74 -8.71
N LEU A 572 0.34 -24.58 -8.88
CA LEU A 572 -0.51 -24.24 -10.01
C LEU A 572 0.31 -23.38 -10.96
N THR A 573 0.66 -23.92 -12.09
CA THR A 573 1.11 -23.09 -13.19
C THR A 573 -0.14 -22.60 -13.88
N PRO A 574 -0.42 -21.27 -13.92
CA PRO A 574 -1.48 -20.77 -14.78
C PRO A 574 -1.10 -21.18 -16.21
N VAL A 575 -1.81 -22.14 -16.77
CA VAL A 575 -1.71 -22.38 -18.20
C VAL A 575 -2.25 -21.13 -18.84
N ARG A 576 -1.34 -20.37 -19.39
CA ARG A 576 -1.65 -19.20 -20.19
C ARG A 576 -2.43 -19.72 -21.38
N VAL A 577 -3.74 -19.61 -21.33
CA VAL A 577 -4.54 -19.68 -22.55
C VAL A 577 -3.99 -18.62 -23.48
N GLU A 578 -3.49 -19.05 -24.62
CA GLU A 578 -2.92 -18.14 -25.62
C GLU A 578 -3.84 -16.94 -25.79
N ARG A 579 -3.23 -15.80 -25.84
CA ARG A 579 -3.91 -14.55 -26.14
C ARG A 579 -4.75 -14.76 -27.39
N PRO A 580 -6.01 -14.45 -27.40
CA PRO A 580 -6.62 -14.10 -28.66
C PRO A 580 -5.97 -12.77 -29.06
N THR A 581 -4.96 -12.85 -29.90
CA THR A 581 -4.52 -11.71 -30.70
C THR A 581 -5.74 -11.24 -31.46
N CYS A 582 -6.17 -10.05 -31.16
CA CYS A 582 -7.06 -9.33 -32.05
C CYS A 582 -6.17 -8.69 -33.13
N PRO A 583 -6.07 -9.24 -34.32
CA PRO A 583 -5.63 -8.46 -35.44
C PRO A 583 -6.79 -7.54 -35.76
N LEU A 584 -6.60 -6.28 -35.65
CA LEU A 584 -7.45 -5.31 -36.33
C LEU A 584 -6.99 -5.25 -37.78
N PRO A 585 -7.77 -5.76 -38.69
CA PRO A 585 -7.92 -5.13 -39.98
C PRO A 585 -9.29 -4.47 -40.02
N LEU A 586 -9.26 -3.21 -40.35
CA LEU A 586 -10.39 -2.30 -40.47
C LEU A 586 -11.34 -2.64 -41.63
N SER A 587 -11.36 -3.87 -42.17
CA SER A 587 -12.09 -4.17 -43.39
C SER A 587 -13.16 -5.24 -43.33
N ASP A 588 -13.40 -5.90 -42.20
CA ASP A 588 -14.45 -6.93 -42.19
C ASP A 588 -15.57 -6.66 -41.19
N ARG A 589 -16.75 -6.68 -41.74
CA ARG A 589 -18.01 -6.10 -41.23
C ARG A 589 -18.84 -7.02 -40.34
N THR A 590 -18.25 -7.99 -39.71
CA THR A 590 -19.06 -8.90 -38.92
C THR A 590 -18.44 -9.11 -37.54
N CYS A 591 -19.06 -8.62 -36.49
CA CYS A 591 -18.54 -8.64 -35.14
C CYS A 591 -19.39 -9.48 -34.18
N ARG A 592 -18.87 -10.46 -33.53
CA ARG A 592 -19.50 -11.28 -32.50
C ARG A 592 -19.21 -10.71 -31.12
N MET A 593 -20.23 -10.48 -30.33
CA MET A 593 -20.05 -10.06 -28.95
C MET A 593 -19.81 -11.27 -28.05
N THR A 594 -18.62 -11.49 -27.62
CA THR A 594 -18.29 -12.38 -26.52
C THR A 594 -17.66 -11.60 -25.40
N ALA A 595 -18.23 -11.69 -24.22
CA ALA A 595 -17.60 -11.17 -23.04
C ALA A 595 -16.34 -11.96 -22.74
N THR A 596 -15.17 -11.39 -22.95
CA THR A 596 -13.92 -11.97 -22.48
C THR A 596 -13.64 -11.47 -21.08
N ARG A 597 -13.72 -12.37 -20.12
CA ARG A 597 -13.50 -12.10 -18.69
C ARG A 597 -12.12 -11.52 -18.31
N ARG A 598 -11.26 -11.22 -19.27
CA ARG A 598 -9.89 -10.74 -19.03
C ARG A 598 -9.67 -9.25 -19.18
N TYR A 599 -10.62 -8.56 -19.75
CA TYR A 599 -10.50 -7.10 -19.90
C TYR A 599 -11.66 -6.48 -19.17
N SER A 600 -11.41 -5.31 -18.63
CA SER A 600 -12.39 -4.60 -17.83
C SER A 600 -13.83 -4.81 -18.30
N ARG A 601 -14.77 -4.74 -17.41
CA ARG A 601 -16.21 -4.87 -17.67
C ARG A 601 -16.74 -4.05 -18.85
N SER A 602 -15.93 -3.16 -19.39
CA SER A 602 -16.23 -2.31 -20.53
C SER A 602 -15.84 -2.89 -21.89
N CYS A 603 -15.07 -3.97 -21.95
CA CYS A 603 -14.68 -4.55 -23.22
C CYS A 603 -15.63 -5.66 -23.62
N VAL A 604 -16.73 -5.29 -24.25
CA VAL A 604 -17.61 -6.22 -24.97
C VAL A 604 -17.00 -6.44 -26.34
N ARG A 605 -16.50 -7.63 -26.57
CA ARG A 605 -16.03 -8.05 -27.88
C ARG A 605 -17.23 -8.36 -28.77
N CYS A 606 -17.39 -7.61 -29.83
CA CYS A 606 -18.33 -7.96 -30.86
C CYS A 606 -17.71 -9.03 -31.77
N ASP A 607 -18.16 -10.25 -31.65
CA ASP A 607 -17.79 -11.35 -32.51
C ASP A 607 -18.91 -11.56 -33.54
N TRP A 608 -18.59 -11.39 -34.80
CA TRP A 608 -19.54 -11.53 -35.86
C TRP A 608 -19.33 -12.91 -36.50
N THR A 609 -20.25 -13.79 -36.27
CA THR A 609 -20.33 -14.96 -37.13
C THR A 609 -21.24 -14.66 -38.27
N SER A 610 -20.77 -15.06 -39.43
CA SER A 610 -21.54 -15.07 -40.66
C SER A 610 -22.89 -15.72 -40.49
N ARG A 611 -23.81 -15.18 -41.20
CA ARG A 611 -25.11 -15.70 -41.49
C ARG A 611 -25.10 -17.21 -41.69
N ALA A 612 -25.75 -17.94 -40.85
CA ALA A 612 -26.58 -19.06 -41.26
C ALA A 612 -27.53 -19.40 -40.13
N ASN A 613 -28.78 -19.31 -40.46
CA ASN A 613 -29.93 -19.93 -39.80
C ASN A 613 -30.24 -19.58 -38.34
N SER A 614 -31.01 -18.56 -38.14
CA SER A 614 -32.36 -18.71 -37.60
C SER A 614 -33.05 -17.36 -37.51
N ALA A 615 -34.24 -17.32 -38.00
CA ALA A 615 -35.12 -16.17 -37.90
C ALA A 615 -35.43 -15.82 -36.44
N ASN A 616 -35.54 -14.54 -36.18
CA ASN A 616 -36.02 -13.88 -34.97
C ASN A 616 -34.99 -13.57 -33.89
N ARG A 617 -34.31 -12.47 -34.11
CA ARG A 617 -34.07 -11.30 -33.26
C ARG A 617 -33.01 -10.44 -33.90
N ARG A 618 -33.45 -9.48 -34.70
CA ARG A 618 -32.57 -8.45 -35.23
C ARG A 618 -32.37 -7.41 -34.14
N THR A 619 -31.18 -7.35 -33.56
CA THR A 619 -30.63 -6.13 -32.98
C THR A 619 -29.66 -5.58 -34.00
N SER A 620 -30.08 -4.55 -34.69
CA SER A 620 -29.25 -3.81 -35.63
C SER A 620 -28.34 -2.85 -34.83
N CYS A 621 -27.06 -3.11 -34.81
CA CYS A 621 -26.09 -2.10 -34.40
C CYS A 621 -25.72 -1.22 -35.59
N SER A 622 -26.03 0.05 -35.49
CA SER A 622 -25.52 1.07 -36.40
C SER A 622 -24.09 1.43 -36.02
N PRO A 623 -23.18 1.73 -36.98
CA PRO A 623 -21.77 2.02 -36.67
C PRO A 623 -21.50 3.30 -35.87
N THR A 624 -22.52 4.03 -35.48
CA THR A 624 -22.42 5.32 -34.82
C THR A 624 -23.00 5.38 -33.40
N ARG A 625 -23.35 4.24 -32.79
CA ARG A 625 -23.86 4.26 -31.41
C ARG A 625 -23.01 3.43 -30.48
N ARG A 626 -22.55 4.04 -29.39
CA ARG A 626 -21.96 3.40 -28.23
C ARG A 626 -22.92 2.34 -27.70
N CYS A 627 -22.45 1.12 -27.50
CA CYS A 627 -23.22 0.11 -26.80
C CYS A 627 -23.31 0.49 -25.32
N VAL A 628 -24.47 0.97 -24.91
CA VAL A 628 -24.80 1.17 -23.49
C VAL A 628 -25.51 -0.10 -23.03
N THR A 629 -24.92 -0.80 -22.08
CA THR A 629 -25.58 -1.92 -21.39
C THR A 629 -26.53 -1.34 -20.35
N TRP A 630 -27.82 -1.51 -20.58
CA TRP A 630 -28.86 -1.28 -19.59
C TRP A 630 -28.95 -2.50 -18.66
N TYR A 631 -28.77 -2.27 -17.38
CA TYR A 631 -29.29 -3.17 -16.34
C TYR A 631 -30.71 -2.70 -16.02
N GLY A 632 -31.69 -3.50 -16.41
CA GLY A 632 -33.07 -3.28 -16.04
C GLY A 632 -33.30 -3.62 -14.56
N SER A 633 -33.51 -2.64 -13.74
CA SER A 633 -34.31 -2.78 -12.53
C SER A 633 -35.64 -2.10 -12.78
N SER A 634 -36.68 -2.91 -12.93
CA SER A 634 -38.07 -2.50 -12.97
C SER A 634 -38.44 -1.82 -11.64
N ARG A 635 -38.58 -0.51 -11.66
CA ARG A 635 -39.45 0.20 -10.70
C ARG A 635 -40.28 1.22 -11.47
N SER A 636 -41.57 1.03 -11.33
CA SER A 636 -42.65 1.85 -11.84
C SER A 636 -42.51 3.32 -11.47
N LEU A 637 -42.52 4.17 -12.49
CA LEU A 637 -42.69 5.62 -12.34
C LEU A 637 -44.18 5.93 -12.33
N THR A 638 -44.66 6.43 -11.21
CA THR A 638 -45.89 7.18 -11.13
C THR A 638 -45.59 8.64 -11.43
N THR A 639 -46.26 9.15 -12.44
CA THR A 639 -46.29 10.52 -12.82
C THR A 639 -46.99 11.38 -11.79
N SER A 640 -46.41 12.48 -11.36
CA SER A 640 -47.12 13.65 -10.85
C SER A 640 -46.47 14.92 -11.34
N SER A 641 -47.34 15.75 -11.86
CA SER A 641 -47.23 16.97 -12.56
C SER A 641 -46.50 18.12 -11.87
N LEU A 642 -45.86 18.92 -12.72
CA LEU A 642 -45.34 20.28 -12.50
C LEU A 642 -46.42 21.28 -11.99
N PRO A 643 -46.00 22.44 -11.40
CA PRO A 643 -46.19 23.66 -12.12
C PRO A 643 -44.95 24.60 -12.17
N SER A 644 -44.93 25.30 -13.30
CA SER A 644 -44.09 26.40 -13.71
C SER A 644 -44.40 27.70 -12.96
N THR A 645 -43.37 28.51 -12.67
CA THR A 645 -43.38 30.01 -12.63
C THR A 645 -41.92 30.46 -12.74
N VAL A 646 -41.50 31.07 -13.79
CA VAL A 646 -41.50 32.42 -14.35
C VAL A 646 -41.03 33.50 -13.37
N TRP A 647 -40.11 34.31 -13.88
CA TRP A 647 -39.55 35.65 -13.55
C TRP A 647 -38.07 35.62 -13.26
N GLY A 648 -37.19 36.50 -13.79
CA GLY A 648 -37.38 37.67 -14.61
C GLY A 648 -36.01 38.37 -14.68
N LYS A 649 -35.68 38.93 -15.82
CA LYS A 649 -34.51 39.78 -16.06
C LYS A 649 -34.59 41.08 -15.25
N ALA A 650 -33.45 41.56 -14.74
CA ALA A 650 -33.19 42.98 -14.59
C ALA A 650 -31.71 43.29 -14.79
N SER A 651 -31.47 44.09 -15.79
CA SER A 651 -30.25 44.84 -16.08
C SER A 651 -30.23 46.12 -15.25
N SER A 652 -29.07 46.61 -14.83
CA SER A 652 -28.60 47.98 -15.12
C SER A 652 -27.38 48.39 -14.29
N ASN A 653 -26.39 48.83 -15.00
CA ASN A 653 -25.42 49.90 -14.76
C ASN A 653 -25.43 50.66 -13.42
N SER A 654 -24.23 50.79 -12.83
CA SER A 654 -23.70 52.16 -12.60
C SER A 654 -22.21 52.12 -12.23
N THR A 655 -21.50 52.97 -12.90
CA THR A 655 -20.15 53.47 -12.70
C THR A 655 -19.98 54.14 -11.33
N ALA A 656 -18.85 53.97 -10.66
CA ALA A 656 -18.19 55.05 -9.94
C ALA A 656 -16.75 54.72 -9.58
N ASN A 657 -15.88 55.63 -9.94
CA ASN A 657 -14.49 55.82 -9.63
C ASN A 657 -14.15 55.77 -8.12
N GLY A 658 -12.97 55.25 -7.80
CA GLY A 658 -12.36 55.42 -6.49
C GLY A 658 -10.86 55.07 -6.53
N SER A 659 -10.09 56.09 -6.60
CA SER A 659 -8.64 56.25 -6.68
C SER A 659 -7.83 55.50 -5.66
N TRP A 660 -6.70 54.96 -6.10
CA TRP A 660 -5.55 54.50 -5.33
C TRP A 660 -4.64 55.67 -4.89
N PRO A 661 -3.95 55.61 -3.75
CA PRO A 661 -2.72 56.37 -3.52
C PRO A 661 -1.49 55.49 -3.74
N ARG A 662 -0.61 56.00 -4.58
CA ARG A 662 0.79 55.60 -4.73
C ARG A 662 1.61 56.19 -3.57
N PHE A 663 2.48 55.39 -2.99
CA PHE A 663 3.74 55.77 -2.32
C PHE A 663 4.78 54.77 -2.77
N GLY A 664 5.88 55.07 -3.33
CA GLY A 664 6.88 56.12 -3.11
C GLY A 664 8.22 55.38 -3.06
N ARG A 665 8.97 55.37 -4.19
CA ARG A 665 10.37 54.88 -4.24
C ARG A 665 11.26 55.79 -3.39
N ILE A 666 12.21 55.21 -2.63
CA ILE A 666 13.42 55.92 -2.12
C ILE A 666 14.66 55.01 -2.43
N PRO A 667 15.81 55.63 -2.78
CA PRO A 667 16.82 54.99 -3.65
C PRO A 667 18.00 54.35 -2.91
N ALA A 668 18.73 53.56 -3.71
CA ALA A 668 20.00 52.95 -3.35
C ALA A 668 21.09 54.02 -3.02
N THR A 669 21.85 53.78 -1.96
CA THR A 669 23.18 54.32 -1.81
C THR A 669 24.20 53.19 -1.65
N ARG A 670 25.13 53.20 -2.59
CA ARG A 670 26.41 52.46 -2.54
C ARG A 670 27.25 53.00 -1.38
N LEU A 671 28.01 52.11 -0.76
CA LEU A 671 29.36 52.40 -0.28
C LEU A 671 30.15 51.08 -0.26
N ASP A 672 31.21 51.08 -1.02
CA ASP A 672 32.29 50.12 -1.15
C ASP A 672 33.49 50.56 -0.22
N PRO A 673 34.62 49.86 -0.27
CA PRO A 673 35.12 49.08 0.87
C PRO A 673 36.38 49.70 1.45
N ALA A 674 36.92 49.17 2.50
CA ALA A 674 38.38 48.99 2.71
C ALA A 674 38.79 48.68 4.14
N ILE A 675 39.74 47.77 4.22
CA ILE A 675 40.99 47.82 5.01
C ILE A 675 41.04 47.09 6.35
N THR A 676 41.78 45.99 6.26
CA THR A 676 42.94 45.48 7.01
C THR A 676 42.80 44.98 8.45
N ASP A 677 43.24 43.75 8.53
CA ASP A 677 44.26 43.17 9.46
C ASP A 677 44.39 43.72 10.88
N THR A 678 44.33 42.85 11.84
CA THR A 678 45.48 42.33 12.62
C THR A 678 45.02 41.61 13.91
N HIS A 679 45.60 40.41 14.07
CA HIS A 679 46.05 39.80 15.32
C HIS A 679 45.16 39.75 16.60
N GLY A 680 45.01 38.51 17.07
CA GLY A 680 44.74 38.13 18.42
C GLY A 680 44.08 36.77 18.51
#